data_d49e0fb9d9be913c52db8513a410a7a1
#
_entry.id   d49e0fb9d9be913c52db8513a410a7a1
#
_cell.length_a   1.000
_cell.length_b   1.000
_cell.length_c   1.000
_cell.angle_alpha   90.00
_cell.angle_beta   90.00
_cell.angle_gamma   90.00
#
_symmetry.space_group_name_H-M   'P 1'
#
loop_
_entity.id
_entity.type
_entity.pdbx_description
1 polymer ?
#
loop_
_entity_poly.entity_id
_entity_poly.type
_entity_poly.pdbx_seq_one_letter_code
_entity_poly.pdbx_strand_id
1 'polypeptide(L)'
;MVCSIPASELSYTDKDDADQQRLKNLLDRVGKAVIVSVETETSEIIRRRLFEWDERAFTPDGRVTLTKEAEESCKAYATWVQTNRQQLPALINPDLAREEFRATFPFHPMVISVFERKWQTLPRFQQTRGVLRLLALWVSRAYQDGYKGAQRDPLITLGTAPLEDPIFRAAVFEQLGETKLEAAVTTDIVGKKDAHAIRLDSEAVDSMKKSRLHRKVATTIFFESNGGQVGAEAREASVPEIRLAVGDPDGDIGNIETVLEALTDACYYLNVEKTRYKFSLKENLNKRFSDRRATIQKAQIDEEVKSGIQKLFPPKEFIERVFFPEKSMQISDRPIVTFVIGGLDRTMEEEKSTRNFVEQTVRECGTSARTFKNAVVWVVAEAAQPMREEARKLLAWEAIIDEADDIKLDEAQKKQLSENVKKAQRDLRESIWRAYKHVLLLAKDNSLKTVDLGLVHSSSADSPISNILNTLSSLGDVEKGVGPNSLVKNWPPAFKEWSTKAVRDAFYASPVFPRVLNAEAIKSTIAMGVERSLLAYVGKTPSGKYRPLRFNESVSPLDVEFSDDMYIVSADIAQAYLEQWKNGVPTEYGPVQEPVPPGPNALSPVQPALPGAAPSPAPSRVSRISWSGNVPSQKWMNFYTKVLSRFAATSGLKLTVQVEVNPVDGVAKQTVEETQNALRELGLDDHVKER
;
A
#
# COMPACT_ATOMS: atom_id res chain seq x y z
N MET A 1 31.61 60.82 -21.52
CA MET A 1 30.23 60.71 -22.02
C MET A 1 29.57 59.64 -21.24
N VAL A 2 28.48 59.91 -20.52
CA VAL A 2 27.71 58.95 -19.75
C VAL A 2 26.44 58.67 -20.56
N CYS A 3 26.22 57.42 -20.95
CA CYS A 3 25.02 57.00 -21.68
C CYS A 3 24.18 56.07 -20.77
N SER A 4 22.89 56.35 -20.72
CA SER A 4 21.91 55.45 -20.07
C SER A 4 21.08 54.77 -21.13
N ILE A 5 21.01 53.43 -21.07
CA ILE A 5 20.13 52.63 -21.95
C ILE A 5 18.95 52.20 -21.09
N PRO A 6 17.72 52.57 -21.45
CA PRO A 6 16.56 52.10 -20.72
C PRO A 6 16.38 50.58 -20.93
N ALA A 7 16.16 49.84 -19.84
CA ALA A 7 15.94 48.41 -19.85
C ALA A 7 14.47 48.01 -20.08
N SER A 8 13.62 48.93 -20.54
CA SER A 8 12.18 48.63 -20.72
C SER A 8 11.88 48.08 -22.11
N GLU A 9 11.42 46.88 -22.17
CA GLU A 9 10.95 46.14 -23.38
C GLU A 9 9.56 46.56 -23.88
N LEU A 10 9.10 47.76 -23.56
CA LEU A 10 7.76 48.18 -23.99
C LEU A 10 7.78 48.75 -25.40
N SER A 11 7.27 47.94 -26.32
CA SER A 11 6.87 48.26 -27.68
C SER A 11 7.99 48.56 -28.70
N TYR A 12 8.85 47.57 -28.93
CA TYR A 12 9.78 47.62 -30.07
C TYR A 12 9.35 46.63 -31.17
N THR A 13 9.59 47.01 -32.41
CA THR A 13 9.52 46.11 -33.55
C THR A 13 10.82 45.29 -33.62
N ASP A 14 10.84 44.17 -34.34
CA ASP A 14 12.04 43.31 -34.53
C ASP A 14 13.28 44.05 -35.02
N LYS A 15 13.09 45.19 -35.67
CA LYS A 15 14.16 46.09 -36.11
C LYS A 15 14.79 46.88 -34.94
N ASP A 16 13.97 47.31 -34.01
CA ASP A 16 14.42 48.09 -32.84
C ASP A 16 15.24 47.22 -31.90
N ASP A 17 14.89 45.93 -31.76
CA ASP A 17 15.68 44.96 -30.98
C ASP A 17 17.06 44.71 -31.57
N ALA A 18 17.19 44.64 -32.89
CA ALA A 18 18.47 44.45 -33.57
C ALA A 18 19.37 45.67 -33.42
N ASP A 19 18.83 46.90 -33.46
CA ASP A 19 19.56 48.12 -33.30
C ASP A 19 19.94 48.40 -31.84
N GLN A 20 19.09 48.02 -30.89
CA GLN A 20 19.40 48.07 -29.45
C GLN A 20 20.53 47.10 -29.08
N GLN A 21 20.50 45.87 -29.64
CA GLN A 21 21.56 44.87 -29.42
C GLN A 21 22.90 45.35 -30.06
N ARG A 22 22.84 46.00 -31.23
CA ARG A 22 24.03 46.62 -31.87
C ARG A 22 24.60 47.74 -31.03
N LEU A 23 23.75 48.61 -30.47
CA LEU A 23 24.15 49.71 -29.60
C LEU A 23 24.78 49.19 -28.31
N LYS A 24 24.19 48.15 -27.71
CA LYS A 24 24.71 47.47 -26.53
C LYS A 24 26.07 46.84 -26.80
N ASN A 25 26.24 46.13 -27.90
CA ASN A 25 27.51 45.52 -28.31
C ASN A 25 28.58 46.57 -28.64
N LEU A 26 28.21 47.76 -29.14
CA LEU A 26 29.12 48.89 -29.40
C LEU A 26 29.58 49.52 -28.09
N LEU A 27 28.67 49.71 -27.14
CA LEU A 27 28.97 50.28 -25.83
C LEU A 27 29.79 49.32 -24.98
N ASP A 28 29.56 48.03 -25.05
CA ASP A 28 30.37 47.01 -24.34
C ASP A 28 31.80 46.93 -24.87
N ARG A 29 32.06 47.36 -26.13
CA ARG A 29 33.40 47.42 -26.71
C ARG A 29 34.20 48.68 -26.34
N VAL A 30 33.52 49.79 -26.11
CA VAL A 30 34.17 51.13 -25.95
C VAL A 30 33.95 51.69 -24.56
N GLY A 31 32.95 51.24 -23.85
CA GLY A 31 32.55 51.74 -22.55
C GLY A 31 32.91 50.78 -21.42
N LYS A 32 33.17 51.31 -20.26
CA LYS A 32 33.24 50.55 -19.03
C LYS A 32 31.83 50.53 -18.44
N ALA A 33 31.18 49.37 -18.42
CA ALA A 33 29.90 49.23 -17.75
C ALA A 33 30.08 49.54 -16.25
N VAL A 34 29.44 50.59 -15.79
CA VAL A 34 29.34 50.92 -14.37
C VAL A 34 28.01 50.33 -13.91
N ILE A 35 28.04 49.17 -13.26
CA ILE A 35 26.88 48.62 -12.58
C ILE A 35 26.65 49.47 -11.34
N VAL A 36 25.60 50.29 -11.35
CA VAL A 36 25.31 51.32 -10.34
C VAL A 36 24.61 50.74 -9.11
N SER A 37 24.28 49.42 -9.08
CA SER A 37 23.69 48.81 -7.89
C SER A 37 24.35 47.49 -7.54
N VAL A 38 25.00 47.44 -6.42
CA VAL A 38 25.27 46.25 -5.63
C VAL A 38 24.04 46.01 -4.77
N GLU A 39 23.70 44.76 -4.43
CA GLU A 39 22.51 44.39 -3.63
C GLU A 39 22.36 45.21 -2.33
N THR A 40 23.44 45.60 -1.71
CA THR A 40 23.47 46.50 -0.53
C THR A 40 22.99 47.93 -0.82
N GLU A 41 23.10 48.39 -2.05
CA GLU A 41 22.65 49.74 -2.45
C GLU A 41 21.13 49.79 -2.67
N THR A 42 20.50 48.71 -3.13
CA THR A 42 19.04 48.66 -3.34
C THR A 42 18.28 48.89 -2.03
N SER A 43 18.67 48.21 -0.96
CA SER A 43 18.06 48.37 0.36
C SER A 43 18.21 49.82 0.90
N GLU A 44 19.36 50.41 0.71
CA GLU A 44 19.62 51.81 1.13
C GLU A 44 18.81 52.81 0.30
N ILE A 45 18.70 52.61 -1.02
CA ILE A 45 17.85 53.44 -1.90
C ILE A 45 16.40 53.38 -1.48
N ILE A 46 15.87 52.12 -1.21
CA ILE A 46 14.51 51.92 -0.74
C ILE A 46 14.30 52.67 0.57
N ARG A 47 15.21 52.54 1.52
CA ARG A 47 15.13 53.16 2.83
C ARG A 47 15.09 54.69 2.73
N ARG A 48 15.96 55.29 1.93
CA ARG A 48 16.01 56.74 1.73
C ARG A 48 14.81 57.30 0.98
N ARG A 49 14.15 56.49 0.18
CA ARG A 49 12.96 56.90 -0.60
C ARG A 49 11.66 56.72 0.17
N LEU A 50 11.60 55.79 1.10
CA LEU A 50 10.37 55.46 1.84
C LEU A 50 10.28 56.16 3.19
N PHE A 51 11.40 56.56 3.79
CA PHE A 51 11.44 57.14 5.13
C PHE A 51 12.17 58.44 5.18
N GLU A 52 11.65 59.37 6.00
CA GLU A 52 12.36 60.57 6.38
C GLU A 52 13.21 60.28 7.61
N TRP A 53 14.49 60.65 7.55
CA TRP A 53 15.47 60.43 8.61
C TRP A 53 15.97 61.74 9.13
N ASP A 54 16.07 61.88 10.45
CA ASP A 54 16.74 63.01 11.08
C ASP A 54 18.23 63.01 10.64
N GLU A 55 18.79 64.17 10.34
CA GLU A 55 20.20 64.30 9.97
C GLU A 55 21.14 63.71 11.02
N ARG A 56 20.75 63.70 12.30
CA ARG A 56 21.48 63.09 13.41
C ARG A 56 21.44 61.57 13.40
N ALA A 57 20.59 60.96 12.62
CA ALA A 57 20.49 59.49 12.47
C ALA A 57 21.55 58.94 11.51
N PHE A 58 22.34 59.78 10.83
CA PHE A 58 23.40 59.32 9.94
C PHE A 58 24.75 59.27 10.63
N THR A 59 25.45 58.16 10.47
CA THR A 59 26.86 58.05 10.82
C THR A 59 27.71 58.84 9.85
N PRO A 60 28.99 59.19 10.17
CA PRO A 60 29.93 59.84 9.25
C PRO A 60 30.08 59.07 7.91
N ASP A 61 29.92 57.77 7.93
CA ASP A 61 29.97 56.87 6.74
C ASP A 61 28.65 56.86 5.96
N GLY A 62 27.65 57.69 6.33
CA GLY A 62 26.37 57.81 5.65
C GLY A 62 25.36 56.67 5.95
N ARG A 63 25.63 55.80 6.91
CA ARG A 63 24.71 54.74 7.32
C ARG A 63 23.72 55.25 8.36
N VAL A 64 22.50 54.68 8.34
CA VAL A 64 21.46 55.02 9.31
C VAL A 64 21.73 54.35 10.63
N THR A 65 21.70 55.12 11.73
CA THR A 65 21.73 54.60 13.10
C THR A 65 20.30 54.23 13.51
N LEU A 66 20.06 52.95 13.84
CA LEU A 66 18.77 52.46 14.30
C LEU A 66 18.54 52.77 15.77
N THR A 67 17.26 52.79 16.21
CA THR A 67 16.93 52.88 17.63
C THR A 67 17.40 51.61 18.37
N LYS A 68 17.52 51.70 19.69
CA LYS A 68 17.96 50.57 20.49
C LYS A 68 17.03 49.34 20.35
N GLU A 69 15.72 49.57 20.30
CA GLU A 69 14.71 48.53 20.13
C GLU A 69 14.83 47.87 18.75
N ALA A 70 15.09 48.67 17.70
CA ALA A 70 15.32 48.14 16.36
C ALA A 70 16.61 47.29 16.28
N GLU A 71 17.68 47.73 16.93
CA GLU A 71 18.93 46.96 17.02
C GLU A 71 18.75 45.65 17.77
N GLU A 72 17.97 45.64 18.86
CA GLU A 72 17.66 44.43 19.64
C GLU A 72 16.84 43.47 18.78
N SER A 73 15.85 43.92 18.02
CA SER A 73 15.08 43.14 17.08
C SER A 73 15.97 42.51 16.00
N CYS A 74 16.82 43.30 15.34
CA CYS A 74 17.76 42.79 14.33
C CYS A 74 18.70 41.72 14.92
N LYS A 75 19.17 41.90 16.14
CA LYS A 75 20.02 40.93 16.85
C LYS A 75 19.26 39.64 17.17
N ALA A 76 18.00 39.73 17.63
CA ALA A 76 17.18 38.57 17.92
C ALA A 76 16.96 37.68 16.70
N TYR A 77 16.56 38.30 15.56
CA TYR A 77 16.40 37.61 14.30
C TYR A 77 17.70 36.98 13.78
N ALA A 78 18.81 37.71 13.85
CA ALA A 78 20.12 37.21 13.44
C ALA A 78 20.52 35.97 14.30
N THR A 79 20.32 36.04 15.60
CA THR A 79 20.57 34.88 16.50
C THR A 79 19.66 33.70 16.16
N TRP A 80 18.40 33.96 15.83
CA TRP A 80 17.46 32.94 15.42
C TRP A 80 17.92 32.27 14.11
N VAL A 81 18.38 33.01 13.10
CA VAL A 81 18.94 32.45 11.86
C VAL A 81 20.16 31.60 12.14
N GLN A 82 21.07 32.01 12.99
CA GLN A 82 22.25 31.23 13.39
C GLN A 82 21.88 29.91 14.06
N THR A 83 20.90 29.95 14.97
CA THR A 83 20.42 28.78 15.70
C THR A 83 19.78 27.76 14.78
N ASN A 84 19.01 28.20 13.80
CA ASN A 84 18.23 27.33 12.91
C ASN A 84 18.89 27.10 11.54
N ARG A 85 20.17 27.43 11.36
CA ARG A 85 20.89 27.43 10.07
C ARG A 85 20.75 26.17 9.24
N GLN A 86 20.58 24.99 9.89
CA GLN A 86 20.43 23.70 9.19
C GLN A 86 19.06 23.52 8.53
N GLN A 87 18.06 24.26 8.96
CA GLN A 87 16.68 24.17 8.49
C GLN A 87 16.30 25.32 7.54
N LEU A 88 17.20 26.25 7.34
CA LEU A 88 17.01 27.46 6.54
C LEU A 88 17.80 27.40 5.22
N PRO A 89 17.36 28.12 4.18
CA PRO A 89 18.09 28.19 2.91
C PRO A 89 19.33 29.09 3.06
N ALA A 90 20.32 28.91 2.21
CA ALA A 90 21.54 29.75 2.19
C ALA A 90 21.30 31.13 1.56
N LEU A 91 20.13 31.73 1.76
CA LEU A 91 19.78 33.06 1.24
C LEU A 91 20.26 34.20 2.13
N ILE A 92 20.46 33.96 3.40
CA ILE A 92 21.05 34.87 4.36
C ILE A 92 22.31 34.20 4.91
N ASN A 93 23.45 34.92 4.85
CA ASN A 93 24.66 34.43 5.48
C ASN A 93 24.52 34.48 7.01
N PRO A 94 24.52 33.39 7.76
CA PRO A 94 24.33 33.40 9.21
C PRO A 94 25.35 34.32 9.93
N ASP A 95 26.57 34.42 9.42
CA ASP A 95 27.63 35.24 10.05
C ASP A 95 27.43 36.72 9.81
N LEU A 96 26.75 37.10 8.72
CA LEU A 96 26.45 38.50 8.34
C LEU A 96 24.96 38.84 8.56
N ALA A 97 24.17 37.93 9.13
CA ALA A 97 22.73 38.09 9.28
C ALA A 97 22.34 39.39 10.00
N ARG A 98 23.12 39.80 11.01
CA ARG A 98 22.85 41.04 11.74
C ARG A 98 22.99 42.29 10.84
N GLU A 99 24.00 42.33 10.02
CA GLU A 99 24.22 43.41 9.06
C GLU A 99 23.14 43.47 8.01
N GLU A 100 22.68 42.29 7.52
CA GLU A 100 21.60 42.18 6.54
C GLU A 100 20.27 42.66 7.14
N PHE A 101 19.90 42.27 8.35
CA PHE A 101 18.68 42.73 9.02
C PHE A 101 18.74 44.25 9.30
N ARG A 102 19.90 44.77 9.66
CA ARG A 102 20.09 46.24 9.82
C ARG A 102 19.97 47.00 8.50
N ALA A 103 20.52 46.44 7.42
CA ALA A 103 20.48 47.05 6.11
C ALA A 103 19.07 47.16 5.53
N THR A 104 18.21 46.16 5.82
CA THR A 104 16.84 46.10 5.28
C THR A 104 15.77 46.67 6.23
N PHE A 105 16.11 46.95 7.50
CA PHE A 105 15.14 47.43 8.50
C PHE A 105 14.31 48.64 7.98
N PRO A 106 12.98 48.68 8.15
CA PRO A 106 12.13 47.81 8.96
C PRO A 106 11.65 46.53 8.27
N PHE A 107 12.10 46.24 7.06
CA PHE A 107 11.74 45.04 6.34
C PHE A 107 12.61 43.86 6.74
N HIS A 108 11.99 42.69 6.79
CA HIS A 108 12.73 41.42 6.81
C HIS A 108 13.50 41.26 5.48
N PRO A 109 14.76 40.80 5.46
CA PRO A 109 15.55 40.65 4.22
C PRO A 109 14.83 39.94 3.09
N MET A 110 14.01 38.92 3.42
CA MET A 110 13.22 38.14 2.45
C MET A 110 12.21 39.00 1.66
N VAL A 111 11.76 40.14 2.18
CA VAL A 111 10.84 41.04 1.46
C VAL A 111 11.56 41.68 0.25
N ILE A 112 12.78 42.13 0.45
CA ILE A 112 13.59 42.72 -0.65
C ILE A 112 14.04 41.58 -1.59
N SER A 113 14.56 40.51 -1.02
CA SER A 113 15.06 39.36 -1.76
C SER A 113 14.02 38.74 -2.71
N VAL A 114 12.74 38.65 -2.34
CA VAL A 114 11.71 38.07 -3.23
C VAL A 114 11.49 38.93 -4.47
N PHE A 115 11.53 40.26 -4.33
CA PHE A 115 11.40 41.17 -5.47
C PHE A 115 12.61 41.08 -6.40
N GLU A 116 13.80 40.93 -5.85
CA GLU A 116 15.05 40.83 -6.63
C GLU A 116 15.21 39.45 -7.27
N ARG A 117 14.97 38.36 -6.55
CA ARG A 117 15.16 36.98 -7.07
C ARG A 117 14.04 36.52 -7.99
N LYS A 118 12.80 36.83 -7.64
CA LYS A 118 11.63 36.23 -8.29
C LYS A 118 10.81 37.19 -9.14
N TRP A 119 10.57 38.41 -8.66
CA TRP A 119 9.66 39.34 -9.34
C TRP A 119 10.32 40.17 -10.46
N GLN A 120 11.63 40.37 -10.41
CA GLN A 120 12.35 41.10 -11.48
C GLN A 120 12.19 40.48 -12.88
N THR A 121 11.91 39.19 -12.96
CA THR A 121 11.74 38.46 -14.21
C THR A 121 10.32 38.57 -14.78
N LEU A 122 9.40 39.18 -14.06
CA LEU A 122 8.03 39.40 -14.53
C LEU A 122 7.98 40.49 -15.62
N PRO A 123 7.32 40.21 -16.77
CA PRO A 123 7.32 41.16 -17.91
C PRO A 123 6.76 42.57 -17.62
N ARG A 124 5.85 42.66 -16.64
CA ARG A 124 5.18 43.90 -16.24
C ARG A 124 5.78 44.54 -15.02
N PHE A 125 6.80 43.92 -14.41
CA PHE A 125 7.38 44.41 -13.18
C PHE A 125 8.33 45.59 -13.41
N GLN A 126 7.90 46.78 -12.96
CA GLN A 126 8.72 47.96 -13.00
C GLN A 126 9.70 47.95 -11.81
N GLN A 127 10.92 47.50 -12.04
CA GLN A 127 11.92 47.19 -11.01
C GLN A 127 11.95 48.18 -9.84
N THR A 128 12.30 49.42 -10.04
CA THR A 128 12.43 50.39 -8.94
C THR A 128 11.08 51.02 -8.56
N ARG A 129 10.31 51.47 -9.53
CA ARG A 129 9.07 52.22 -9.29
C ARG A 129 7.95 51.33 -8.76
N GLY A 130 7.81 50.11 -9.31
CA GLY A 130 6.81 49.15 -8.87
C GLY A 130 7.06 48.66 -7.45
N VAL A 131 8.32 48.34 -7.11
CA VAL A 131 8.75 47.96 -5.75
C VAL A 131 8.47 49.05 -4.75
N LEU A 132 8.93 50.28 -5.04
CA LEU A 132 8.74 51.42 -4.13
C LEU A 132 7.25 51.69 -3.86
N ARG A 133 6.38 51.61 -4.88
CA ARG A 133 4.93 51.78 -4.71
C ARG A 133 4.33 50.70 -3.80
N LEU A 134 4.68 49.44 -4.03
CA LEU A 134 4.20 48.32 -3.19
C LEU A 134 4.70 48.46 -1.74
N LEU A 135 5.99 48.73 -1.55
CA LEU A 135 6.56 48.92 -0.22
C LEU A 135 5.99 50.13 0.52
N ALA A 136 5.71 51.24 -0.18
CA ALA A 136 5.09 52.43 0.41
C ALA A 136 3.67 52.11 0.91
N LEU A 137 2.86 51.41 0.11
CA LEU A 137 1.52 50.96 0.55
C LEU A 137 1.61 50.01 1.73
N TRP A 138 2.60 49.11 1.72
CA TRP A 138 2.80 48.15 2.79
C TRP A 138 3.20 48.81 4.11
N VAL A 139 4.18 49.72 4.07
CA VAL A 139 4.59 50.50 5.25
C VAL A 139 3.43 51.33 5.77
N SER A 140 2.68 52.04 4.89
CA SER A 140 1.52 52.82 5.29
C SER A 140 0.49 51.97 6.05
N ARG A 141 0.24 50.76 5.58
CA ARG A 141 -0.68 49.86 6.24
C ARG A 141 -0.12 49.30 7.55
N ALA A 142 1.15 48.86 7.55
CA ALA A 142 1.82 48.40 8.76
C ALA A 142 1.82 49.44 9.87
N TYR A 143 2.06 50.73 9.50
CA TYR A 143 1.99 51.85 10.44
C TYR A 143 0.58 52.01 11.03
N GLN A 144 -0.46 51.98 10.17
CA GLN A 144 -1.85 52.10 10.64
C GLN A 144 -2.26 50.97 11.57
N ASP A 145 -1.86 49.74 11.24
CA ASP A 145 -2.20 48.53 12.04
C ASP A 145 -1.37 48.51 13.34
N GLY A 146 -0.12 48.93 13.30
CA GLY A 146 0.73 49.13 14.50
C GLY A 146 0.15 50.18 15.44
N TYR A 147 -0.28 51.33 14.93
CA TYR A 147 -0.90 52.41 15.72
C TYR A 147 -2.19 51.96 16.41
N LYS A 148 -2.97 51.08 15.75
CA LYS A 148 -4.18 50.46 16.33
C LYS A 148 -3.87 49.28 17.26
N GLY A 149 -2.61 48.92 17.43
CA GLY A 149 -2.21 47.72 18.19
C GLY A 149 -2.58 46.39 17.55
N ALA A 150 -2.96 46.40 16.26
CA ALA A 150 -3.35 45.21 15.52
C ALA A 150 -2.15 44.43 14.99
N GLN A 151 -0.99 45.07 14.78
CA GLN A 151 0.25 44.43 14.40
C GLN A 151 1.29 44.59 15.50
N ARG A 152 1.92 43.48 15.87
CA ARG A 152 2.93 43.39 16.93
C ARG A 152 4.28 42.89 16.42
N ASP A 153 4.38 42.56 15.16
CA ASP A 153 5.61 42.06 14.56
C ASP A 153 6.67 43.14 14.52
N PRO A 154 7.90 42.90 15.00
CA PRO A 154 8.95 43.91 15.04
C PRO A 154 9.52 44.23 13.66
N LEU A 155 9.30 43.33 12.68
CA LEU A 155 9.70 43.52 11.28
C LEU A 155 8.50 43.37 10.33
N ILE A 156 8.56 44.06 9.20
CA ILE A 156 7.64 43.84 8.08
C ILE A 156 8.13 42.62 7.31
N THR A 157 7.43 41.47 7.44
CA THR A 157 7.77 40.20 6.80
C THR A 157 6.89 39.95 5.58
N LEU A 158 7.25 39.00 4.71
CA LEU A 158 6.41 38.59 3.57
C LEU A 158 4.99 38.19 4.00
N GLY A 159 4.89 37.50 5.13
CA GLY A 159 3.61 37.06 5.69
C GLY A 159 2.73 38.21 6.18
N THR A 160 3.23 39.41 6.38
CA THR A 160 2.47 40.60 6.81
C THR A 160 2.00 41.46 5.66
N ALA A 161 2.19 41.05 4.40
CA ALA A 161 1.69 41.79 3.25
C ALA A 161 0.18 42.01 3.32
N PRO A 162 -0.30 43.26 3.21
CA PRO A 162 -1.71 43.60 3.44
C PRO A 162 -2.58 43.27 2.22
N LEU A 163 -2.66 41.98 1.82
CA LEU A 163 -3.45 41.52 0.69
C LEU A 163 -4.96 41.73 0.90
N GLU A 164 -5.42 41.96 2.14
CA GLU A 164 -6.79 42.36 2.45
C GLU A 164 -7.10 43.79 2.00
N ASP A 165 -6.09 44.68 1.91
CA ASP A 165 -6.28 46.02 1.40
C ASP A 165 -6.48 46.01 -0.13
N PRO A 166 -7.62 46.52 -0.64
CA PRO A 166 -7.93 46.46 -2.07
C PRO A 166 -6.91 47.24 -2.93
N ILE A 167 -6.34 48.34 -2.40
CA ILE A 167 -5.40 49.20 -3.13
C ILE A 167 -4.06 48.46 -3.26
N PHE A 168 -3.59 47.87 -2.16
CA PHE A 168 -2.35 47.09 -2.19
C PHE A 168 -2.53 45.82 -3.08
N ARG A 169 -3.62 45.13 -2.95
CA ARG A 169 -3.93 43.96 -3.75
C ARG A 169 -3.99 44.26 -5.24
N ALA A 170 -4.67 45.35 -5.63
CA ALA A 170 -4.71 45.77 -7.02
C ALA A 170 -3.29 46.11 -7.57
N ALA A 171 -2.47 46.78 -6.76
CA ALA A 171 -1.08 47.06 -7.15
C ALA A 171 -0.23 45.82 -7.30
N VAL A 172 -0.44 44.77 -6.47
CA VAL A 172 0.24 43.48 -6.59
C VAL A 172 -0.14 42.81 -7.91
N PHE A 173 -1.47 42.70 -8.24
CA PHE A 173 -1.92 42.08 -9.48
C PHE A 173 -1.57 42.87 -10.74
N GLU A 174 -1.46 44.18 -10.65
CA GLU A 174 -0.93 45.01 -11.73
C GLU A 174 0.51 44.60 -12.10
N GLN A 175 1.35 44.34 -11.09
CA GLN A 175 2.74 43.90 -11.32
C GLN A 175 2.83 42.44 -11.78
N LEU A 176 2.00 41.55 -11.24
CA LEU A 176 1.97 40.13 -11.65
C LEU A 176 1.43 39.95 -13.07
N GLY A 177 0.54 40.82 -13.53
CA GLY A 177 -0.12 40.68 -14.83
C GLY A 177 -1.18 39.57 -14.90
N GLU A 178 -1.45 38.89 -13.82
CA GLU A 178 -2.39 37.75 -13.74
C GLU A 178 -3.53 37.99 -12.74
N THR A 179 -4.55 38.74 -13.15
CA THR A 179 -5.70 39.08 -12.30
C THR A 179 -6.50 37.86 -11.88
N LYS A 180 -6.42 36.73 -12.60
CA LYS A 180 -7.13 35.49 -12.26
C LYS A 180 -6.71 34.90 -10.91
N LEU A 181 -5.46 35.11 -10.49
CA LEU A 181 -4.98 34.68 -9.17
C LEU A 181 -5.63 35.41 -7.99
N GLU A 182 -6.37 36.49 -8.24
CA GLU A 182 -7.14 37.18 -7.20
C GLU A 182 -8.15 36.25 -6.53
N ALA A 183 -8.72 35.29 -7.29
CA ALA A 183 -9.61 34.27 -6.75
C ALA A 183 -8.89 33.41 -5.69
N ALA A 184 -7.65 32.99 -5.94
CA ALA A 184 -6.85 32.22 -4.99
C ALA A 184 -6.58 33.03 -3.70
N VAL A 185 -6.20 34.30 -3.84
CA VAL A 185 -5.93 35.18 -2.68
C VAL A 185 -7.19 35.42 -1.86
N THR A 186 -8.34 35.69 -2.49
CA THR A 186 -9.59 36.00 -1.77
C THR A 186 -10.26 34.78 -1.16
N THR A 187 -10.08 33.60 -1.74
CA THR A 187 -10.67 32.35 -1.23
C THR A 187 -9.79 31.73 -0.15
N ASP A 188 -8.49 31.66 -0.38
CA ASP A 188 -7.60 30.88 0.47
C ASP A 188 -6.82 31.70 1.50
N ILE A 189 -6.43 32.97 1.18
CA ILE A 189 -5.51 33.74 2.03
C ILE A 189 -6.23 34.80 2.86
N VAL A 190 -6.84 35.79 2.18
CA VAL A 190 -7.35 37.02 2.82
C VAL A 190 -8.65 37.53 2.19
N GLY A 191 -9.65 36.72 2.09
CA GLY A 191 -10.99 37.15 1.66
C GLY A 191 -11.79 37.76 2.81
N LYS A 192 -13.11 37.66 2.72
CA LYS A 192 -13.99 37.89 3.84
C LYS A 192 -13.62 36.90 4.96
N LYS A 193 -14.28 36.94 6.11
CA LYS A 193 -14.00 36.07 7.28
C LYS A 193 -13.92 34.57 6.97
N ASP A 194 -14.30 34.16 5.78
CA ASP A 194 -14.41 32.78 5.32
C ASP A 194 -13.16 32.28 4.57
N ALA A 195 -12.15 33.12 4.33
CA ALA A 195 -10.90 32.67 3.69
C ALA A 195 -10.25 31.57 4.53
N HIS A 196 -9.76 30.51 3.86
CA HIS A 196 -9.32 29.28 4.54
C HIS A 196 -8.20 29.54 5.56
N ALA A 197 -7.20 30.33 5.24
CA ALA A 197 -6.11 30.66 6.18
C ALA A 197 -6.62 31.48 7.39
N ILE A 198 -7.60 32.38 7.19
CA ILE A 198 -8.22 33.13 8.30
C ILE A 198 -9.03 32.21 9.22
N ARG A 199 -9.78 31.27 8.63
CA ARG A 199 -10.55 30.29 9.39
C ARG A 199 -9.60 29.40 10.22
N LEU A 200 -8.56 28.86 9.60
CA LEU A 200 -7.55 28.06 10.29
C LEU A 200 -6.90 28.82 11.44
N ASP A 201 -6.54 30.10 11.25
CA ASP A 201 -6.02 30.94 12.34
C ASP A 201 -7.03 31.11 13.47
N SER A 202 -8.34 31.21 13.17
CA SER A 202 -9.39 31.36 14.18
C SER A 202 -9.60 30.10 15.02
N GLU A 203 -9.38 28.93 14.43
CA GLU A 203 -9.55 27.59 15.05
C GLU A 203 -8.25 27.09 15.71
N ALA A 204 -7.13 27.72 15.44
CA ALA A 204 -5.80 27.31 15.93
C ALA A 204 -5.62 27.59 17.44
N VAL A 205 -4.58 26.92 18.00
CA VAL A 205 -4.12 27.18 19.37
C VAL A 205 -3.66 28.64 19.55
N ASP A 206 -3.76 29.16 20.76
CA ASP A 206 -3.58 30.59 21.07
C ASP A 206 -2.25 31.20 20.53
N SER A 207 -1.16 30.46 20.52
CA SER A 207 0.14 30.92 20.00
C SER A 207 0.08 31.17 18.49
N MET A 208 -0.43 30.22 17.73
CA MET A 208 -0.59 30.33 16.27
C MET A 208 -1.66 31.37 15.88
N LYS A 209 -2.74 31.42 16.65
CA LYS A 209 -3.83 32.41 16.45
C LYS A 209 -3.34 33.84 16.65
N LYS A 210 -2.59 34.11 17.70
CA LYS A 210 -2.02 35.44 17.99
C LYS A 210 -1.02 35.89 16.93
N SER A 211 -0.18 34.96 16.43
CA SER A 211 0.77 35.24 15.37
C SER A 211 0.17 35.26 13.97
N ARG A 212 -1.09 34.78 13.79
CA ARG A 212 -1.77 34.60 12.49
C ARG A 212 -0.93 33.75 11.53
N LEU A 213 -0.41 32.64 12.02
CA LEU A 213 0.65 31.88 11.36
C LEU A 213 0.19 31.27 10.04
N HIS A 214 -1.05 30.75 9.95
CA HIS A 214 -1.61 30.19 8.70
C HIS A 214 -1.67 31.26 7.62
N ARG A 215 -2.17 32.45 7.93
CA ARG A 215 -2.22 33.55 6.99
C ARG A 215 -0.83 34.00 6.58
N LYS A 216 0.12 34.14 7.53
CA LYS A 216 1.52 34.52 7.22
C LYS A 216 2.20 33.53 6.29
N VAL A 217 2.04 32.24 6.55
CA VAL A 217 2.59 31.16 5.70
C VAL A 217 1.95 31.21 4.31
N ALA A 218 0.62 31.27 4.21
CA ALA A 218 -0.07 31.34 2.93
C ALA A 218 0.31 32.56 2.11
N THR A 219 0.40 33.75 2.74
CA THR A 219 0.84 34.98 2.10
C THR A 219 2.28 34.85 1.60
N THR A 220 3.16 34.28 2.40
CA THR A 220 4.57 34.04 2.00
C THR A 220 4.66 33.12 0.80
N ILE A 221 3.92 31.99 0.79
CA ILE A 221 3.87 31.08 -0.35
C ILE A 221 3.39 31.82 -1.60
N PHE A 222 2.38 32.69 -1.49
CA PHE A 222 1.88 33.46 -2.62
C PHE A 222 2.99 34.35 -3.24
N PHE A 223 3.75 35.08 -2.45
CA PHE A 223 4.84 35.94 -2.94
C PHE A 223 6.01 35.12 -3.49
N GLU A 224 6.39 34.04 -2.83
CA GLU A 224 7.52 33.18 -3.25
C GLU A 224 7.20 32.33 -4.49
N SER A 225 5.94 32.01 -4.75
CA SER A 225 5.54 31.15 -5.88
C SER A 225 5.10 31.90 -7.14
N ASN A 226 4.97 33.22 -7.09
CA ASN A 226 4.53 34.04 -8.22
C ASN A 226 5.68 34.94 -8.70
N GLY A 227 6.43 34.44 -9.64
CA GLY A 227 7.60 35.09 -10.20
C GLY A 227 8.77 34.11 -10.36
N GLY A 228 9.76 34.48 -11.11
CA GLY A 228 10.95 33.66 -11.33
C GLY A 228 11.20 33.31 -12.80
N GLN A 229 12.44 32.94 -13.11
CA GLN A 229 12.84 32.54 -14.46
C GLN A 229 12.11 31.28 -14.95
N VAL A 230 12.15 31.04 -16.26
CA VAL A 230 11.54 29.90 -16.91
C VAL A 230 12.24 28.61 -16.45
N GLY A 231 11.70 28.02 -15.40
CA GLY A 231 12.09 26.74 -14.81
C GLY A 231 11.09 26.42 -13.69
N ALA A 232 10.58 25.20 -13.61
CA ALA A 232 9.52 24.83 -12.66
C ALA A 232 9.90 25.15 -11.21
N GLU A 233 11.16 24.96 -10.84
CA GLU A 233 11.65 25.14 -9.47
C GLU A 233 11.68 26.59 -8.97
N ALA A 234 11.87 27.56 -9.89
CA ALA A 234 11.96 28.98 -9.53
C ALA A 234 10.58 29.60 -9.20
N ARG A 235 9.49 28.93 -9.58
CA ARG A 235 8.10 29.40 -9.38
C ARG A 235 7.39 28.73 -8.21
N GLU A 236 8.12 28.15 -7.28
CA GLU A 236 7.60 27.44 -6.13
C GLU A 236 8.29 27.88 -4.86
N ALA A 237 7.59 27.83 -3.73
CA ALA A 237 8.11 28.12 -2.41
C ALA A 237 8.59 26.82 -1.73
N SER A 238 9.86 26.72 -1.38
CA SER A 238 10.37 25.60 -0.61
C SER A 238 10.13 25.79 0.89
N VAL A 239 10.05 24.68 1.64
CA VAL A 239 9.88 24.72 3.11
C VAL A 239 10.96 25.57 3.79
N PRO A 240 12.26 25.44 3.45
CA PRO A 240 13.30 26.32 4.03
C PRO A 240 13.08 27.81 3.75
N GLU A 241 12.64 28.21 2.53
CA GLU A 241 12.32 29.60 2.20
C GLU A 241 11.14 30.13 3.03
N ILE A 242 10.09 29.30 3.17
CA ILE A 242 8.93 29.65 3.99
C ILE A 242 9.35 29.82 5.46
N ARG A 243 10.14 28.89 6.00
CA ARG A 243 10.65 28.97 7.38
C ARG A 243 11.42 30.26 7.60
N LEU A 244 12.32 30.61 6.69
CA LEU A 244 13.10 31.84 6.79
C LEU A 244 12.22 33.11 6.75
N ALA A 245 11.20 33.13 5.89
CA ALA A 245 10.37 34.31 5.68
C ALA A 245 9.32 34.56 6.77
N VAL A 246 8.86 33.51 7.49
CA VAL A 246 7.83 33.63 8.54
C VAL A 246 8.36 33.33 9.94
N GLY A 247 9.62 32.89 10.05
CA GLY A 247 10.23 32.55 11.32
C GLY A 247 10.28 33.73 12.26
N ASP A 248 10.02 33.47 13.53
CA ASP A 248 9.98 34.46 14.60
C ASP A 248 10.87 33.96 15.75
N PRO A 249 11.75 34.82 16.32
CA PRO A 249 12.56 34.45 17.47
C PRO A 249 11.78 33.90 18.66
N ASP A 250 10.52 34.34 18.85
CA ASP A 250 9.65 33.92 19.94
C ASP A 250 8.74 32.74 19.54
N GLY A 251 8.80 32.31 18.28
CA GLY A 251 7.97 31.25 17.69
C GLY A 251 8.67 29.90 17.61
N ASP A 252 7.88 28.81 17.66
CA ASP A 252 8.36 27.45 17.38
C ASP A 252 8.35 27.19 15.86
N ILE A 253 9.53 26.92 15.30
CA ILE A 253 9.71 26.60 13.87
C ILE A 253 8.94 25.34 13.45
N GLY A 254 8.73 24.39 14.37
CA GLY A 254 7.95 23.16 14.11
C GLY A 254 6.48 23.40 13.81
N ASN A 255 5.91 24.51 14.30
CA ASN A 255 4.53 24.90 14.00
C ASN A 255 4.31 25.20 12.49
N ILE A 256 5.36 25.55 11.76
CA ILE A 256 5.26 25.87 10.32
C ILE A 256 4.87 24.63 9.51
N GLU A 257 5.36 23.44 9.88
CA GLU A 257 5.00 22.17 9.22
C GLU A 257 3.55 21.82 9.45
N THR A 258 3.07 21.92 10.69
CA THR A 258 1.66 21.70 11.04
C THR A 258 0.74 22.65 10.26
N VAL A 259 1.16 23.93 10.12
CA VAL A 259 0.43 24.94 9.34
C VAL A 259 0.43 24.61 7.85
N LEU A 260 1.54 24.13 7.30
CA LEU A 260 1.63 23.74 5.89
C LEU A 260 0.72 22.53 5.58
N GLU A 261 0.65 21.55 6.47
CA GLU A 261 -0.29 20.43 6.35
C GLU A 261 -1.75 20.92 6.38
N ALA A 262 -2.11 21.74 7.37
CA ALA A 262 -3.45 22.28 7.50
C ALA A 262 -3.87 23.12 6.28
N LEU A 263 -2.97 23.94 5.73
CA LEU A 263 -3.23 24.72 4.52
C LEU A 263 -3.39 23.82 3.29
N THR A 264 -2.61 22.76 3.18
CA THR A 264 -2.69 21.79 2.06
C THR A 264 -4.06 21.12 2.01
N ASP A 265 -4.61 20.77 3.18
CA ASP A 265 -5.92 20.14 3.28
C ASP A 265 -7.08 21.13 3.13
N ALA A 266 -6.87 22.39 3.47
CA ALA A 266 -7.95 23.37 3.49
C ALA A 266 -8.07 24.22 2.24
N CYS A 267 -6.95 24.60 1.57
CA CYS A 267 -6.92 25.57 0.48
C CYS A 267 -7.26 24.94 -0.87
N TYR A 268 -8.11 25.61 -1.67
CA TYR A 268 -8.50 25.15 -3.01
C TYR A 268 -7.43 25.33 -4.06
N TYR A 269 -6.64 26.40 -3.96
CA TYR A 269 -5.66 26.82 -4.99
C TYR A 269 -4.21 26.58 -4.60
N LEU A 270 -3.95 25.99 -3.42
CA LEU A 270 -2.63 25.62 -2.97
C LEU A 270 -2.25 24.24 -3.53
N ASN A 271 -1.25 24.22 -4.40
CA ASN A 271 -0.70 23.01 -4.97
C ASN A 271 0.63 22.66 -4.30
N VAL A 272 0.84 21.37 -4.06
CA VAL A 272 2.04 20.85 -3.42
C VAL A 272 2.65 19.79 -4.31
N GLU A 273 3.92 20.01 -4.72
CA GLU A 273 4.72 19.01 -5.43
C GLU A 273 5.94 18.67 -4.57
N LYS A 274 5.96 17.45 -4.03
CA LYS A 274 6.97 16.98 -3.06
C LYS A 274 6.99 17.88 -1.80
N THR A 275 7.99 18.78 -1.67
CA THR A 275 8.17 19.70 -0.55
C THR A 275 8.11 21.17 -1.01
N ARG A 276 7.47 21.43 -2.13
CA ARG A 276 7.36 22.76 -2.75
C ARG A 276 5.90 23.16 -2.87
N TYR A 277 5.61 24.40 -2.58
CA TYR A 277 4.27 24.96 -2.46
C TYR A 277 4.06 26.06 -3.47
N LYS A 278 2.87 26.11 -4.08
CA LYS A 278 2.52 27.11 -5.07
C LYS A 278 1.03 27.42 -5.06
N PHE A 279 0.68 28.70 -5.08
CA PHE A 279 -0.67 29.11 -5.43
C PHE A 279 -0.84 29.15 -6.95
N SER A 280 -1.81 28.46 -7.49
CA SER A 280 -2.14 28.45 -8.91
C SER A 280 -3.64 28.27 -9.12
N LEU A 281 -4.11 28.47 -10.35
CA LEU A 281 -5.52 28.26 -10.71
C LEU A 281 -5.88 26.79 -10.88
N LYS A 282 -4.92 25.88 -10.74
CA LYS A 282 -5.17 24.43 -10.76
C LYS A 282 -5.78 24.03 -9.43
N GLU A 283 -6.82 23.21 -9.50
CA GLU A 283 -7.48 22.71 -8.30
C GLU A 283 -6.61 21.79 -7.49
N ASN A 284 -6.70 21.89 -6.18
CA ASN A 284 -6.01 21.03 -5.24
C ASN A 284 -6.75 19.69 -5.10
N LEU A 285 -6.17 18.61 -5.64
CA LEU A 285 -6.71 17.26 -5.54
C LEU A 285 -6.86 16.79 -4.10
N ASN A 286 -5.98 17.20 -3.19
CA ASN A 286 -6.05 16.79 -1.78
C ASN A 286 -7.26 17.44 -1.10
N LYS A 287 -7.55 18.70 -1.40
CA LYS A 287 -8.74 19.39 -0.89
C LYS A 287 -10.01 18.71 -1.39
N ARG A 288 -10.10 18.42 -2.70
CA ARG A 288 -11.23 17.67 -3.26
C ARG A 288 -11.39 16.31 -2.60
N PHE A 289 -10.30 15.60 -2.39
CA PHE A 289 -10.31 14.32 -1.69
C PHE A 289 -10.87 14.44 -0.27
N SER A 290 -10.43 15.44 0.49
CA SER A 290 -10.94 15.69 1.85
C SER A 290 -12.44 15.95 1.85
N ASP A 291 -12.93 16.79 0.93
CA ASP A 291 -14.34 17.11 0.79
C ASP A 291 -15.17 15.87 0.38
N ARG A 292 -14.72 15.12 -0.62
CA ARG A 292 -15.40 13.89 -1.05
C ARG A 292 -15.42 12.84 0.05
N ARG A 293 -14.30 12.63 0.74
CA ARG A 293 -14.20 11.70 1.87
C ARG A 293 -15.24 12.00 2.97
N ALA A 294 -15.54 13.27 3.23
CA ALA A 294 -16.51 13.69 4.22
C ALA A 294 -17.97 13.41 3.80
N THR A 295 -18.26 13.33 2.50
CA THR A 295 -19.62 13.16 1.97
C THR A 295 -20.03 11.71 1.75
N ILE A 296 -19.10 10.75 1.75
CA ILE A 296 -19.38 9.35 1.46
C ILE A 296 -20.21 8.71 2.58
N GLN A 297 -21.31 8.09 2.20
CA GLN A 297 -22.24 7.46 3.13
C GLN A 297 -21.74 6.09 3.61
N LYS A 298 -22.06 5.74 4.86
CA LYS A 298 -21.68 4.46 5.47
C LYS A 298 -22.11 3.24 4.64
N ALA A 299 -23.30 3.29 4.03
CA ALA A 299 -23.81 2.19 3.21
C ALA A 299 -22.90 1.89 2.00
N GLN A 300 -22.41 2.93 1.31
CA GLN A 300 -21.49 2.80 0.19
C GLN A 300 -20.14 2.20 0.65
N ILE A 301 -19.65 2.65 1.80
CA ILE A 301 -18.40 2.14 2.39
C ILE A 301 -18.53 0.66 2.72
N ASP A 302 -19.61 0.26 3.39
CA ASP A 302 -19.85 -1.14 3.78
C ASP A 302 -20.02 -2.06 2.55
N GLU A 303 -20.63 -1.56 1.48
CA GLU A 303 -20.78 -2.30 0.22
C GLU A 303 -19.43 -2.49 -0.49
N GLU A 304 -18.60 -1.44 -0.55
CA GLU A 304 -17.26 -1.55 -1.15
C GLU A 304 -16.36 -2.51 -0.36
N VAL A 305 -16.41 -2.49 0.98
CA VAL A 305 -15.68 -3.46 1.80
C VAL A 305 -16.18 -4.88 1.52
N LYS A 306 -17.50 -5.12 1.46
CA LYS A 306 -18.07 -6.43 1.14
C LYS A 306 -17.61 -6.93 -0.24
N SER A 307 -17.65 -6.07 -1.25
CA SER A 307 -17.13 -6.36 -2.59
C SER A 307 -15.64 -6.75 -2.55
N GLY A 308 -14.84 -5.97 -1.83
CA GLY A 308 -13.42 -6.26 -1.61
C GLY A 308 -13.17 -7.62 -0.95
N ILE A 309 -13.96 -7.96 0.08
CA ILE A 309 -13.87 -9.26 0.76
C ILE A 309 -14.20 -10.39 -0.21
N GLN A 310 -15.30 -10.29 -0.98
CA GLN A 310 -15.69 -11.31 -1.94
C GLN A 310 -14.62 -11.55 -3.02
N LYS A 311 -13.99 -10.49 -3.51
CA LYS A 311 -12.86 -10.57 -4.47
C LYS A 311 -11.63 -11.24 -3.86
N LEU A 312 -11.38 -11.00 -2.56
CA LEU A 312 -10.20 -11.52 -1.87
C LEU A 312 -10.29 -13.00 -1.53
N PHE A 313 -11.51 -13.53 -1.36
CA PHE A 313 -11.76 -14.95 -1.12
C PHE A 313 -12.25 -15.64 -2.40
N PRO A 314 -11.37 -15.97 -3.38
CA PRO A 314 -11.76 -16.57 -4.65
C PRO A 314 -12.26 -18.01 -4.48
N PRO A 315 -12.95 -18.60 -5.47
CA PRO A 315 -13.33 -20.00 -5.48
C PRO A 315 -12.11 -20.92 -5.29
N LYS A 316 -12.31 -22.01 -4.54
CA LYS A 316 -11.31 -23.05 -4.34
C LYS A 316 -11.98 -24.40 -4.48
N GLU A 317 -11.32 -25.34 -5.15
CA GLU A 317 -11.85 -26.71 -5.32
C GLU A 317 -12.13 -27.36 -3.97
N PHE A 318 -13.21 -28.12 -3.90
CA PHE A 318 -13.69 -28.87 -2.73
C PHE A 318 -14.03 -27.99 -1.51
N ILE A 319 -14.20 -26.68 -1.71
CA ILE A 319 -14.56 -25.73 -0.64
C ILE A 319 -15.77 -24.92 -1.08
N GLU A 320 -16.83 -24.99 -0.28
CA GLU A 320 -17.94 -24.06 -0.37
C GLU A 320 -17.62 -22.76 0.39
N ARG A 321 -18.11 -21.63 -0.11
CA ARG A 321 -17.93 -20.31 0.55
C ARG A 321 -19.30 -19.69 0.78
N VAL A 322 -19.51 -19.22 2.00
CA VAL A 322 -20.70 -18.48 2.38
C VAL A 322 -20.27 -17.13 2.93
N PHE A 323 -20.77 -16.06 2.34
CA PHE A 323 -20.43 -14.70 2.74
C PHE A 323 -21.54 -14.07 3.57
N PHE A 324 -21.17 -13.50 4.71
CA PHE A 324 -22.00 -12.65 5.54
C PHE A 324 -23.36 -13.25 5.93
N PRO A 325 -23.43 -14.50 6.40
CA PRO A 325 -24.71 -15.09 6.77
C PRO A 325 -25.29 -14.39 8.01
N GLU A 326 -26.56 -14.09 7.95
CA GLU A 326 -27.34 -13.51 9.06
C GLU A 326 -28.05 -14.61 9.87
N LYS A 327 -28.28 -15.77 9.26
CA LYS A 327 -29.01 -16.90 9.85
C LYS A 327 -28.30 -18.21 9.57
N SER A 328 -28.41 -19.18 10.49
CA SER A 328 -27.77 -20.49 10.38
C SER A 328 -28.23 -21.32 9.15
N MET A 329 -29.46 -21.11 8.68
CA MET A 329 -29.99 -21.78 7.49
C MET A 329 -29.34 -21.35 6.17
N GLN A 330 -28.64 -20.20 6.14
CA GLN A 330 -27.91 -19.75 4.96
C GLN A 330 -26.58 -20.50 4.73
N ILE A 331 -26.15 -21.27 5.75
CA ILE A 331 -24.99 -22.15 5.68
C ILE A 331 -25.50 -23.55 5.44
N SER A 332 -25.20 -24.15 4.28
CA SER A 332 -25.65 -25.46 3.89
C SER A 332 -25.21 -26.55 4.88
N ASP A 333 -26.03 -27.60 5.04
CA ASP A 333 -25.69 -28.79 5.86
C ASP A 333 -25.37 -29.95 4.93
N ARG A 334 -24.15 -29.97 4.37
CA ARG A 334 -23.65 -30.95 3.40
C ARG A 334 -22.26 -31.44 3.78
N PRO A 335 -21.88 -32.68 3.37
CA PRO A 335 -20.53 -33.21 3.64
C PRO A 335 -19.48 -32.58 2.70
N ILE A 336 -19.29 -31.26 2.84
CA ILE A 336 -18.27 -30.46 2.12
C ILE A 336 -17.75 -29.36 3.06
N VAL A 337 -16.46 -29.17 3.06
CA VAL A 337 -15.86 -28.10 3.87
C VAL A 337 -16.36 -26.72 3.41
N THR A 338 -17.02 -26.03 4.31
CA THR A 338 -17.64 -24.72 4.07
C THR A 338 -16.93 -23.64 4.85
N PHE A 339 -16.30 -22.71 4.13
CA PHE A 339 -15.73 -21.50 4.71
C PHE A 339 -16.81 -20.44 4.81
N VAL A 340 -17.09 -20.00 6.03
CA VAL A 340 -18.06 -18.94 6.32
C VAL A 340 -17.33 -17.68 6.67
N ILE A 341 -17.46 -16.68 5.82
CA ILE A 341 -16.78 -15.38 5.96
C ILE A 341 -17.71 -14.42 6.71
N GLY A 342 -17.31 -14.01 7.91
CA GLY A 342 -18.07 -13.10 8.76
C GLY A 342 -18.25 -11.72 8.14
N GLY A 343 -19.38 -11.08 8.42
CA GLY A 343 -19.65 -9.69 8.00
C GLY A 343 -18.97 -8.66 8.89
N LEU A 344 -19.15 -7.40 8.53
CA LEU A 344 -18.61 -6.24 9.26
C LEU A 344 -19.27 -6.01 10.63
N ASP A 345 -20.36 -6.67 10.88
CA ASP A 345 -21.12 -6.71 12.14
C ASP A 345 -20.73 -7.89 13.04
N ARG A 346 -19.82 -8.74 12.58
CA ARG A 346 -19.34 -9.94 13.27
C ARG A 346 -17.82 -9.93 13.31
N THR A 347 -17.26 -9.13 14.20
CA THR A 347 -15.81 -8.99 14.38
C THR A 347 -15.38 -9.48 15.77
N MET A 348 -14.09 -9.63 15.97
CA MET A 348 -13.53 -10.01 17.26
C MET A 348 -13.49 -8.82 18.26
N GLU A 349 -13.74 -7.60 17.81
CA GLU A 349 -14.01 -6.47 18.73
C GLU A 349 -15.23 -6.76 19.61
N GLU A 350 -16.25 -7.45 19.07
CA GLU A 350 -17.42 -7.94 19.80
C GLU A 350 -17.33 -9.45 20.05
N GLU A 351 -16.21 -9.92 20.57
CA GLU A 351 -15.87 -11.34 20.68
C GLU A 351 -17.02 -12.19 21.22
N LYS A 352 -17.62 -11.80 22.35
CA LYS A 352 -18.68 -12.58 22.99
C LYS A 352 -19.90 -12.77 22.10
N SER A 353 -20.37 -11.71 21.43
CA SER A 353 -21.52 -11.75 20.51
C SER A 353 -21.20 -12.62 19.29
N THR A 354 -20.03 -12.39 18.70
CA THR A 354 -19.55 -13.11 17.52
C THR A 354 -19.36 -14.58 17.80
N ARG A 355 -18.71 -14.98 18.91
CA ARG A 355 -18.53 -16.37 19.29
C ARG A 355 -19.87 -17.09 19.52
N ASN A 356 -20.81 -16.46 20.21
CA ASN A 356 -22.14 -17.04 20.42
C ASN A 356 -22.86 -17.30 19.10
N PHE A 357 -22.82 -16.36 18.18
CA PHE A 357 -23.41 -16.51 16.85
C PHE A 357 -22.73 -17.62 16.04
N VAL A 358 -21.40 -17.66 16.04
CA VAL A 358 -20.61 -18.70 15.37
C VAL A 358 -20.97 -20.08 15.98
N GLU A 359 -20.98 -20.20 17.28
CA GLU A 359 -21.32 -21.47 17.97
C GLU A 359 -22.71 -21.93 17.62
N GLN A 360 -23.70 -21.03 17.63
CA GLN A 360 -25.07 -21.38 17.22
C GLN A 360 -25.09 -21.86 15.76
N THR A 361 -24.49 -21.14 14.82
CA THR A 361 -24.54 -21.51 13.39
C THR A 361 -23.75 -22.76 13.05
N VAL A 362 -22.72 -23.10 13.83
CA VAL A 362 -22.00 -24.38 13.70
C VAL A 362 -22.80 -25.54 14.24
N ARG A 363 -23.62 -25.35 15.29
CA ARG A 363 -24.43 -26.41 15.92
C ARG A 363 -25.81 -26.61 15.30
N GLU A 364 -26.36 -25.52 14.71
CA GLU A 364 -27.75 -25.48 14.22
C GLU A 364 -27.80 -25.14 12.73
N CYS A 365 -28.80 -25.69 12.04
CA CYS A 365 -29.18 -25.30 10.68
C CYS A 365 -30.69 -25.03 10.68
N GLY A 366 -31.07 -23.76 10.74
CA GLY A 366 -32.45 -23.34 10.97
C GLY A 366 -32.95 -23.77 12.37
N THR A 367 -33.98 -24.58 12.42
CA THR A 367 -34.57 -25.10 13.66
C THR A 367 -34.04 -26.51 14.06
N SER A 368 -33.17 -27.11 13.24
CA SER A 368 -32.65 -28.45 13.45
C SER A 368 -31.16 -28.41 13.85
N ALA A 369 -30.73 -29.44 14.59
CA ALA A 369 -29.31 -29.62 14.85
C ALA A 369 -28.56 -29.90 13.53
N ARG A 370 -27.40 -29.25 13.35
CA ARG A 370 -26.55 -29.45 12.18
C ARG A 370 -25.92 -30.84 12.20
N THR A 371 -26.04 -31.56 11.10
CA THR A 371 -25.43 -32.87 10.91
C THR A 371 -23.93 -32.76 10.68
N PHE A 372 -23.52 -31.91 9.73
CA PHE A 372 -22.13 -31.78 9.28
C PHE A 372 -21.40 -30.58 9.95
N LYS A 373 -21.48 -30.54 11.28
CA LYS A 373 -20.91 -29.43 12.07
C LYS A 373 -19.39 -29.30 11.97
N ASN A 374 -18.69 -30.42 11.70
CA ASN A 374 -17.24 -30.42 11.51
C ASN A 374 -16.81 -29.84 10.13
N ALA A 375 -17.75 -29.75 9.19
CA ALA A 375 -17.48 -29.16 7.87
C ALA A 375 -17.39 -27.63 7.90
N VAL A 376 -17.93 -26.98 8.93
CA VAL A 376 -18.02 -25.52 9.01
C VAL A 376 -16.75 -24.91 9.60
N VAL A 377 -16.15 -23.97 8.88
CA VAL A 377 -14.98 -23.19 9.28
C VAL A 377 -15.30 -21.70 9.11
N TRP A 378 -15.36 -20.98 10.21
CA TRP A 378 -15.59 -19.55 10.21
C TRP A 378 -14.30 -18.76 10.08
N VAL A 379 -14.34 -17.69 9.30
CA VAL A 379 -13.26 -16.71 9.17
C VAL A 379 -13.81 -15.35 9.54
N VAL A 380 -13.25 -14.76 10.57
CA VAL A 380 -13.77 -13.54 11.22
C VAL A 380 -12.70 -12.47 11.23
N ALA A 381 -13.12 -11.23 10.97
CA ALA A 381 -12.25 -10.08 11.03
C ALA A 381 -11.95 -9.66 12.48
N GLU A 382 -10.77 -9.15 12.73
CA GLU A 382 -10.41 -8.51 14.01
C GLU A 382 -11.31 -7.33 14.30
N ALA A 383 -11.34 -6.36 13.35
CA ALA A 383 -12.06 -5.10 13.43
C ALA A 383 -12.60 -4.66 12.06
N ALA A 384 -13.72 -3.97 12.03
CA ALA A 384 -14.31 -3.45 10.78
C ALA A 384 -13.79 -2.05 10.42
N GLN A 385 -13.43 -1.23 11.40
CA GLN A 385 -13.14 0.18 11.20
C GLN A 385 -11.94 0.45 10.27
N PRO A 386 -10.81 -0.26 10.37
CA PRO A 386 -9.68 -0.04 9.45
C PRO A 386 -10.06 -0.28 7.97
N MET A 387 -10.85 -1.32 7.69
CA MET A 387 -11.33 -1.61 6.33
C MET A 387 -12.27 -0.51 5.81
N ARG A 388 -13.16 0.01 6.66
CA ARG A 388 -14.05 1.12 6.32
C ARG A 388 -13.30 2.40 6.00
N GLU A 389 -12.23 2.70 6.72
CA GLU A 389 -11.41 3.88 6.45
C GLU A 389 -10.69 3.78 5.10
N GLU A 390 -10.12 2.61 4.77
CA GLU A 390 -9.48 2.42 3.47
C GLU A 390 -10.49 2.41 2.31
N ALA A 391 -11.67 1.82 2.49
CA ALA A 391 -12.75 1.88 1.50
C ALA A 391 -13.26 3.31 1.29
N ARG A 392 -13.40 4.10 2.37
CA ARG A 392 -13.77 5.51 2.28
C ARG A 392 -12.75 6.31 1.47
N LYS A 393 -11.44 6.05 1.65
CA LYS A 393 -10.39 6.68 0.86
C LYS A 393 -10.48 6.30 -0.62
N LEU A 394 -10.71 5.03 -0.91
CA LEU A 394 -10.86 4.53 -2.28
C LEU A 394 -12.03 5.21 -2.98
N LEU A 395 -13.22 5.17 -2.38
CA LEU A 395 -14.43 5.78 -2.93
C LEU A 395 -14.28 7.30 -3.14
N ALA A 396 -13.54 7.98 -2.25
CA ALA A 396 -13.26 9.41 -2.41
C ALA A 396 -12.41 9.70 -3.65
N TRP A 397 -11.38 8.88 -3.92
CA TRP A 397 -10.57 9.01 -5.12
C TRP A 397 -11.32 8.62 -6.40
N GLU A 398 -12.15 7.59 -6.35
CA GLU A 398 -12.99 7.16 -7.49
C GLU A 398 -14.03 8.24 -7.86
N ALA A 399 -14.67 8.88 -6.87
CA ALA A 399 -15.58 9.99 -7.12
C ALA A 399 -14.89 11.19 -7.82
N ILE A 400 -13.60 11.43 -7.55
CA ILE A 400 -12.84 12.47 -8.25
C ILE A 400 -12.50 12.04 -9.69
N ILE A 401 -12.27 10.75 -9.95
CA ILE A 401 -12.09 10.24 -11.33
C ILE A 401 -13.34 10.50 -12.16
N ASP A 402 -14.50 10.21 -11.61
CA ASP A 402 -15.79 10.40 -12.31
C ASP A 402 -16.03 11.88 -12.67
N GLU A 403 -15.47 12.81 -11.90
CA GLU A 403 -15.53 14.27 -12.13
C GLU A 403 -14.34 14.81 -12.95
N ALA A 404 -13.35 14.00 -13.27
CA ALA A 404 -12.06 14.45 -13.82
C ALA A 404 -12.18 15.28 -15.12
N ASP A 405 -13.13 14.97 -15.96
CA ASP A 405 -13.38 15.68 -17.23
C ASP A 405 -14.07 17.03 -16.98
N ASP A 406 -14.96 17.12 -16.01
CA ASP A 406 -15.68 18.36 -15.64
C ASP A 406 -14.73 19.40 -15.03
N ILE A 407 -13.78 18.95 -14.21
CA ILE A 407 -12.79 19.81 -13.54
C ILE A 407 -11.55 20.10 -14.38
N LYS A 408 -11.50 19.62 -15.63
CA LYS A 408 -10.41 19.89 -16.59
C LYS A 408 -9.00 19.67 -16.01
N LEU A 409 -8.80 18.51 -15.38
CA LEU A 409 -7.49 18.13 -14.86
C LEU A 409 -6.45 18.04 -15.99
N ASP A 410 -5.23 18.50 -15.71
CA ASP A 410 -4.12 18.28 -16.62
C ASP A 410 -3.59 16.83 -16.58
N GLU A 411 -2.74 16.47 -17.54
CA GLU A 411 -2.24 15.09 -17.68
C GLU A 411 -1.42 14.63 -16.44
N ALA A 412 -0.70 15.56 -15.78
CA ALA A 412 0.04 15.24 -14.56
C ALA A 412 -0.90 14.93 -13.39
N GLN A 413 -1.97 15.72 -13.24
CA GLN A 413 -3.01 15.52 -12.24
C GLN A 413 -3.81 14.22 -12.50
N LYS A 414 -4.15 13.90 -13.75
CA LYS A 414 -4.80 12.64 -14.12
C LYS A 414 -3.91 11.44 -13.76
N LYS A 415 -2.61 11.53 -14.04
CA LYS A 415 -1.65 10.49 -13.67
C LYS A 415 -1.57 10.33 -12.15
N GLN A 416 -1.42 11.42 -11.40
CA GLN A 416 -1.40 11.41 -9.94
C GLN A 416 -2.68 10.79 -9.36
N LEU A 417 -3.85 11.15 -9.89
CA LEU A 417 -5.14 10.61 -9.48
C LEU A 417 -5.21 9.09 -9.71
N SER A 418 -4.78 8.62 -10.89
CA SER A 418 -4.70 7.18 -11.20
C SER A 418 -3.77 6.43 -10.23
N GLU A 419 -2.62 7.01 -9.87
CA GLU A 419 -1.69 6.43 -8.91
C GLU A 419 -2.30 6.37 -7.49
N ASN A 420 -3.02 7.42 -7.07
CA ASN A 420 -3.71 7.46 -5.78
C ASN A 420 -4.81 6.39 -5.69
N VAL A 421 -5.61 6.20 -6.75
CA VAL A 421 -6.63 5.14 -6.78
C VAL A 421 -6.00 3.75 -6.69
N LYS A 422 -4.96 3.48 -7.48
CA LYS A 422 -4.24 2.20 -7.42
C LYS A 422 -3.63 1.94 -6.05
N LYS A 423 -3.14 2.99 -5.38
CA LYS A 423 -2.64 2.90 -4.01
C LYS A 423 -3.78 2.57 -3.06
N ALA A 424 -4.90 3.31 -3.11
CA ALA A 424 -6.04 3.08 -2.23
C ALA A 424 -6.65 1.67 -2.40
N GLN A 425 -6.71 1.15 -3.63
CA GLN A 425 -7.13 -0.24 -3.91
C GLN A 425 -6.21 -1.26 -3.26
N ARG A 426 -4.90 -1.05 -3.31
CA ARG A 426 -3.93 -1.93 -2.64
C ARG A 426 -4.06 -1.85 -1.12
N ASP A 427 -4.21 -0.64 -0.58
CA ASP A 427 -4.32 -0.40 0.85
C ASP A 427 -5.61 -1.04 1.42
N LEU A 428 -6.74 -0.93 0.71
CA LEU A 428 -7.98 -1.63 1.07
C LEU A 428 -7.79 -3.16 1.05
N ARG A 429 -7.17 -3.69 0.00
CA ARG A 429 -6.89 -5.13 -0.10
C ARG A 429 -6.03 -5.62 1.06
N GLU A 430 -4.96 -4.90 1.40
CA GLU A 430 -4.11 -5.23 2.55
C GLU A 430 -4.85 -5.10 3.88
N SER A 431 -5.68 -4.09 4.03
CA SER A 431 -6.50 -3.91 5.24
C SER A 431 -7.46 -5.08 5.45
N ILE A 432 -8.13 -5.55 4.38
CA ILE A 432 -9.02 -6.73 4.44
C ILE A 432 -8.19 -7.97 4.78
N TRP A 433 -7.02 -8.15 4.13
CA TRP A 433 -6.16 -9.30 4.39
C TRP A 433 -5.72 -9.38 5.85
N ARG A 434 -5.30 -8.28 6.42
CA ARG A 434 -4.89 -8.19 7.83
C ARG A 434 -6.02 -8.37 8.81
N ALA A 435 -7.22 -7.92 8.45
CA ALA A 435 -8.39 -8.01 9.33
C ALA A 435 -8.86 -9.45 9.50
N TYR A 436 -8.90 -10.27 8.44
CA TYR A 436 -9.43 -11.65 8.47
C TYR A 436 -8.38 -12.66 8.94
N LYS A 437 -7.96 -12.56 10.17
CA LYS A 437 -6.94 -13.42 10.79
C LYS A 437 -7.47 -14.46 11.79
N HIS A 438 -8.74 -14.38 12.19
CA HIS A 438 -9.32 -15.30 13.16
C HIS A 438 -10.12 -16.40 12.47
N VAL A 439 -9.77 -17.65 12.77
CA VAL A 439 -10.47 -18.85 12.27
C VAL A 439 -11.11 -19.56 13.44
N LEU A 440 -12.43 -19.75 13.38
CA LEU A 440 -13.20 -20.43 14.42
C LEU A 440 -13.74 -21.75 13.87
N LEU A 441 -13.48 -22.84 14.59
CA LEU A 441 -13.87 -24.20 14.21
C LEU A 441 -14.06 -25.06 15.46
N LEU A 442 -14.73 -26.21 15.31
CA LEU A 442 -14.85 -27.14 16.43
C LEU A 442 -13.54 -27.90 16.67
N ALA A 443 -13.11 -27.94 17.92
CA ALA A 443 -12.03 -28.79 18.41
C ALA A 443 -12.52 -30.23 18.65
N LYS A 444 -11.59 -31.16 18.87
CA LYS A 444 -11.90 -32.61 19.07
C LYS A 444 -12.85 -32.88 20.24
N ASP A 445 -12.84 -32.05 21.26
CA ASP A 445 -13.74 -32.08 22.42
C ASP A 445 -15.11 -31.44 22.15
N ASN A 446 -15.38 -31.04 20.91
CA ASN A 446 -16.59 -30.37 20.46
C ASN A 446 -16.77 -28.95 21.04
N SER A 447 -15.72 -28.34 21.59
CA SER A 447 -15.68 -26.91 21.96
C SER A 447 -15.35 -26.03 20.76
N LEU A 448 -15.70 -24.73 20.82
CA LEU A 448 -15.33 -23.77 19.77
C LEU A 448 -13.90 -23.30 19.98
N LYS A 449 -13.00 -23.71 19.10
CA LYS A 449 -11.59 -23.30 19.04
C LYS A 449 -11.43 -22.08 18.16
N THR A 450 -10.63 -21.11 18.61
CA THR A 450 -10.17 -19.97 17.80
C THR A 450 -8.70 -20.16 17.46
N VAL A 451 -8.37 -20.04 16.18
CA VAL A 451 -7.00 -20.02 15.66
C VAL A 451 -6.73 -18.60 15.18
N ASP A 452 -5.75 -17.94 15.77
CA ASP A 452 -5.23 -16.66 15.30
C ASP A 452 -4.08 -16.93 14.34
N LEU A 453 -4.18 -16.41 13.12
CA LEU A 453 -3.14 -16.52 12.07
C LEU A 453 -1.98 -15.57 12.29
N GLY A 454 -2.06 -14.68 13.28
CA GLY A 454 -1.04 -13.67 13.59
C GLY A 454 -1.01 -12.54 12.56
N LEU A 455 0.19 -12.03 12.30
CA LEU A 455 0.39 -10.98 11.30
C LEU A 455 0.40 -11.59 9.91
N VAL A 456 -0.70 -11.40 9.19
CA VAL A 456 -0.88 -11.87 7.82
C VAL A 456 -0.73 -10.73 6.81
N HIS A 457 -0.10 -11.02 5.69
CA HIS A 457 0.12 -10.08 4.58
C HIS A 457 -0.28 -10.73 3.25
N SER A 458 -0.61 -9.94 2.26
CA SER A 458 -0.98 -10.44 0.92
C SER A 458 0.15 -11.21 0.22
N SER A 459 1.40 -11.05 0.67
CA SER A 459 2.55 -11.81 0.18
C SER A 459 2.69 -13.21 0.81
N SER A 460 1.93 -13.54 1.86
CA SER A 460 2.06 -14.81 2.59
C SER A 460 1.51 -16.00 1.80
N ALA A 461 0.51 -15.79 0.95
CA ALA A 461 -0.11 -16.81 0.12
C ALA A 461 -0.91 -16.18 -1.03
N ASP A 462 -1.32 -16.98 -2.02
CA ASP A 462 -2.12 -16.52 -3.17
C ASP A 462 -3.52 -16.00 -2.77
N SER A 463 -4.07 -16.51 -1.65
CA SER A 463 -5.36 -16.08 -1.10
C SER A 463 -5.45 -16.34 0.41
N PRO A 464 -6.33 -15.63 1.15
CA PRO A 464 -6.56 -15.92 2.56
C PRO A 464 -6.97 -17.37 2.82
N ILE A 465 -7.79 -17.97 1.96
CA ILE A 465 -8.16 -19.38 2.06
C ILE A 465 -6.91 -20.28 2.01
N SER A 466 -5.98 -20.02 1.11
CA SER A 466 -4.74 -20.80 1.00
C SER A 466 -3.88 -20.65 2.25
N ASN A 467 -3.78 -19.45 2.81
CA ASN A 467 -3.06 -19.21 4.06
C ASN A 467 -3.70 -19.95 5.25
N ILE A 468 -5.03 -19.85 5.37
CA ILE A 468 -5.79 -20.55 6.41
C ILE A 468 -5.58 -22.07 6.31
N LEU A 469 -5.71 -22.65 5.11
CA LEU A 469 -5.51 -24.08 4.89
C LEU A 469 -4.09 -24.53 5.25
N ASN A 470 -3.07 -23.75 4.91
CA ASN A 470 -1.70 -24.06 5.29
C ASN A 470 -1.52 -24.09 6.81
N THR A 471 -2.09 -23.09 7.51
CA THR A 471 -2.04 -23.04 8.97
C THR A 471 -2.82 -24.17 9.61
N LEU A 472 -4.06 -24.44 9.17
CA LEU A 472 -4.87 -25.52 9.70
C LEU A 472 -4.25 -26.90 9.43
N SER A 473 -3.58 -27.08 8.28
CA SER A 473 -2.83 -28.32 7.99
C SER A 473 -1.62 -28.47 8.90
N SER A 474 -0.90 -27.41 9.20
CA SER A 474 0.24 -27.47 10.13
C SER A 474 -0.19 -27.81 11.57
N LEU A 475 -1.41 -27.43 11.95
CA LEU A 475 -2.02 -27.72 13.24
C LEU A 475 -2.70 -29.10 13.30
N GLY A 476 -2.82 -29.82 12.18
CA GLY A 476 -3.53 -31.10 12.08
C GLY A 476 -5.07 -30.97 12.18
N ASP A 477 -5.61 -29.77 12.00
CA ASP A 477 -7.07 -29.52 11.97
C ASP A 477 -7.69 -29.84 10.59
N VAL A 478 -6.85 -29.76 9.53
CA VAL A 478 -7.19 -30.11 8.15
C VAL A 478 -6.12 -31.05 7.59
N GLU A 479 -6.53 -32.17 7.00
CA GLU A 479 -5.63 -33.17 6.43
C GLU A 479 -5.91 -33.39 4.95
N LYS A 480 -4.86 -33.65 4.17
CA LYS A 480 -4.98 -34.01 2.74
C LYS A 480 -5.38 -35.45 2.55
N GLY A 481 -5.08 -36.30 3.53
CA GLY A 481 -5.40 -37.73 3.55
C GLY A 481 -5.23 -38.25 4.97
N VAL A 482 -5.92 -39.33 5.28
CA VAL A 482 -5.95 -39.94 6.62
C VAL A 482 -5.40 -41.35 6.53
N GLY A 483 -4.58 -41.76 7.47
CA GLY A 483 -4.10 -43.14 7.54
C GLY A 483 -5.18 -44.10 8.02
N PRO A 484 -5.23 -45.37 7.55
CA PRO A 484 -6.26 -46.34 7.91
C PRO A 484 -6.30 -46.67 9.42
N ASN A 485 -5.18 -46.56 10.13
CA ASN A 485 -5.12 -46.73 11.58
C ASN A 485 -5.98 -45.69 12.33
N SER A 486 -6.07 -44.46 11.80
CA SER A 486 -6.92 -43.41 12.39
C SER A 486 -8.41 -43.78 12.27
N LEU A 487 -8.81 -44.40 11.17
CA LEU A 487 -10.16 -44.89 10.96
C LEU A 487 -10.51 -46.01 11.94
N VAL A 488 -9.60 -46.98 12.08
CA VAL A 488 -9.77 -48.10 13.02
C VAL A 488 -9.85 -47.63 14.48
N LYS A 489 -8.95 -46.69 14.86
CA LYS A 489 -8.93 -46.12 16.22
C LYS A 489 -10.22 -45.39 16.59
N ASN A 490 -10.83 -44.73 15.65
CA ASN A 490 -12.04 -43.93 15.85
C ASN A 490 -13.29 -44.63 15.39
N TRP A 491 -13.23 -45.97 15.23
CA TRP A 491 -14.39 -46.80 14.87
C TRP A 491 -15.45 -46.73 15.96
N PRO A 492 -16.73 -46.43 15.62
CA PRO A 492 -17.79 -46.37 16.60
C PRO A 492 -18.05 -47.75 17.22
N PRO A 493 -17.93 -47.90 18.55
CA PRO A 493 -18.05 -49.21 19.19
C PRO A 493 -19.40 -49.93 18.95
N ALA A 494 -20.45 -49.16 18.66
CA ALA A 494 -21.78 -49.68 18.38
C ALA A 494 -21.93 -50.34 17.00
N PHE A 495 -20.98 -50.08 16.07
CA PHE A 495 -21.08 -50.55 14.69
C PHE A 495 -20.19 -51.77 14.46
N LYS A 496 -20.82 -52.92 14.19
CA LYS A 496 -20.12 -54.09 13.66
C LYS A 496 -19.79 -53.91 12.18
N GLU A 497 -20.66 -53.26 11.45
CA GLU A 497 -20.56 -52.87 10.04
C GLU A 497 -20.76 -51.37 9.94
N TRP A 498 -19.93 -50.70 9.17
CA TRP A 498 -20.03 -49.25 9.02
C TRP A 498 -20.14 -48.92 7.53
N SER A 499 -21.30 -48.38 7.10
CA SER A 499 -21.48 -48.06 5.68
C SER A 499 -20.47 -47.03 5.21
N THR A 500 -19.99 -47.19 4.01
CA THR A 500 -18.95 -46.30 3.45
C THR A 500 -19.41 -44.84 3.34
N LYS A 501 -20.72 -44.65 3.09
CA LYS A 501 -21.34 -43.32 3.14
C LYS A 501 -21.31 -42.74 4.56
N ALA A 502 -21.66 -43.54 5.57
CA ALA A 502 -21.58 -43.10 6.97
C ALA A 502 -20.14 -42.88 7.44
N VAL A 503 -19.15 -43.60 6.89
CA VAL A 503 -17.72 -43.33 7.10
C VAL A 503 -17.37 -41.94 6.56
N ARG A 504 -17.71 -41.62 5.30
CA ARG A 504 -17.52 -40.30 4.72
C ARG A 504 -18.17 -39.23 5.58
N ASP A 505 -19.42 -39.41 5.92
CA ASP A 505 -20.23 -38.44 6.64
C ASP A 505 -19.69 -38.18 8.06
N ALA A 506 -19.07 -39.16 8.70
CA ALA A 506 -18.45 -39.03 10.02
C ALA A 506 -17.29 -38.01 10.03
N PHE A 507 -16.52 -37.91 8.96
CA PHE A 507 -15.43 -36.88 8.85
C PHE A 507 -15.97 -35.47 8.85
N TYR A 508 -17.14 -35.23 8.29
CA TYR A 508 -17.75 -33.89 8.24
C TYR A 508 -18.70 -33.64 9.42
N ALA A 509 -19.18 -34.69 10.08
CA ALA A 509 -20.10 -34.60 11.22
C ALA A 509 -19.37 -34.49 12.57
N SER A 510 -18.31 -35.24 12.78
CA SER A 510 -17.64 -35.36 14.08
C SER A 510 -16.27 -34.72 14.09
N PRO A 511 -15.99 -33.78 15.03
CA PRO A 511 -14.66 -33.12 15.13
C PRO A 511 -13.57 -34.06 15.68
N VAL A 512 -13.89 -35.28 16.09
CA VAL A 512 -12.90 -36.32 16.43
C VAL A 512 -12.05 -36.68 15.20
N PHE A 513 -12.67 -36.64 14.00
CA PHE A 513 -11.97 -36.81 12.74
C PHE A 513 -11.37 -35.47 12.24
N PRO A 514 -10.17 -35.53 11.62
CA PRO A 514 -9.65 -34.36 10.95
C PRO A 514 -10.54 -33.96 9.77
N ARG A 515 -10.60 -32.67 9.45
CA ARG A 515 -11.31 -32.19 8.27
C ARG A 515 -10.55 -32.61 7.02
N VAL A 516 -11.22 -33.24 6.09
CA VAL A 516 -10.67 -33.66 4.80
C VAL A 516 -11.31 -32.81 3.71
N LEU A 517 -10.50 -32.17 2.90
CA LEU A 517 -10.99 -31.27 1.84
C LEU A 517 -11.69 -32.06 0.73
N ASN A 518 -11.06 -33.14 0.28
CA ASN A 518 -11.60 -34.01 -0.77
C ASN A 518 -12.01 -35.34 -0.18
N ALA A 519 -13.30 -35.68 -0.31
CA ALA A 519 -13.84 -36.95 0.15
C ALA A 519 -13.15 -38.18 -0.50
N GLU A 520 -12.59 -38.03 -1.71
CA GLU A 520 -11.86 -39.11 -2.38
C GLU A 520 -10.64 -39.60 -1.56
N ALA A 521 -10.09 -38.78 -0.69
CA ALA A 521 -9.03 -39.18 0.22
C ALA A 521 -9.49 -40.24 1.22
N ILE A 522 -10.78 -40.27 1.57
CA ILE A 522 -11.38 -41.28 2.46
C ILE A 522 -11.47 -42.62 1.73
N LYS A 523 -11.78 -42.65 0.42
CA LYS A 523 -11.72 -43.84 -0.41
C LYS A 523 -10.32 -44.45 -0.42
N SER A 524 -9.31 -43.60 -0.57
CA SER A 524 -7.89 -43.99 -0.49
C SER A 524 -7.54 -44.57 0.88
N THR A 525 -8.10 -44.01 1.95
CA THR A 525 -7.94 -44.54 3.33
C THR A 525 -8.52 -45.92 3.48
N ILE A 526 -9.74 -46.15 2.95
CA ILE A 526 -10.39 -47.45 2.96
C ILE A 526 -9.59 -48.48 2.16
N ALA A 527 -9.19 -48.15 0.93
CA ALA A 527 -8.39 -49.01 0.07
C ALA A 527 -7.08 -49.44 0.72
N MET A 528 -6.34 -48.49 1.29
CA MET A 528 -5.12 -48.79 2.07
C MET A 528 -5.38 -49.62 3.31
N GLY A 529 -6.54 -49.47 3.95
CA GLY A 529 -6.95 -50.28 5.10
C GLY A 529 -7.20 -51.73 4.73
N VAL A 530 -7.79 -51.97 3.57
CA VAL A 530 -8.02 -53.33 3.00
C VAL A 530 -6.68 -53.97 2.65
N GLU A 531 -5.80 -53.27 1.95
CA GLU A 531 -4.49 -53.77 1.55
C GLU A 531 -3.59 -54.13 2.75
N ARG A 532 -3.68 -53.33 3.84
CA ARG A 532 -2.94 -53.58 5.08
C ARG A 532 -3.62 -54.54 6.06
N SER A 533 -4.71 -55.20 5.67
CA SER A 533 -5.47 -56.10 6.50
C SER A 533 -5.99 -55.51 7.81
N LEU A 534 -6.21 -54.18 7.85
CA LEU A 534 -6.76 -53.49 9.02
C LEU A 534 -8.30 -53.48 9.06
N LEU A 535 -8.90 -53.58 7.89
CA LEU A 535 -10.36 -53.63 7.68
C LEU A 535 -10.64 -54.35 6.36
N ALA A 536 -11.90 -54.78 6.17
CA ALA A 536 -12.37 -55.29 4.88
C ALA A 536 -13.44 -54.36 4.30
N TYR A 537 -13.49 -54.28 2.96
CA TYR A 537 -14.51 -53.59 2.19
C TYR A 537 -15.48 -54.62 1.64
N VAL A 538 -16.77 -54.51 2.02
CA VAL A 538 -17.77 -55.54 1.75
C VAL A 538 -19.08 -54.94 1.24
N GLY A 539 -19.73 -55.65 0.32
CA GLY A 539 -21.13 -55.42 -0.04
C GLY A 539 -22.02 -56.39 0.72
N LYS A 540 -23.25 -55.99 1.05
CA LYS A 540 -24.19 -56.86 1.76
C LYS A 540 -25.32 -57.28 0.84
N THR A 541 -25.49 -58.61 0.69
CA THR A 541 -26.62 -59.18 -0.06
C THR A 541 -27.88 -59.16 0.78
N PRO A 542 -29.09 -59.23 0.18
CA PRO A 542 -30.35 -59.30 0.91
C PRO A 542 -30.41 -60.51 1.86
N SER A 543 -29.62 -61.59 1.60
CA SER A 543 -29.49 -62.78 2.48
C SER A 543 -28.49 -62.56 3.62
N GLY A 544 -27.93 -61.39 3.80
CA GLY A 544 -27.00 -61.08 4.88
C GLY A 544 -25.54 -61.52 4.63
N LYS A 545 -25.25 -62.11 3.47
CA LYS A 545 -23.86 -62.52 3.11
C LYS A 545 -23.05 -61.34 2.55
N TYR A 546 -21.74 -61.38 2.85
CA TYR A 546 -20.82 -60.40 2.29
C TYR A 546 -20.41 -60.74 0.86
N ARG A 547 -20.84 -59.89 -0.10
CA ARG A 547 -20.47 -60.04 -1.51
C ARG A 547 -20.60 -58.69 -2.23
N PRO A 548 -19.47 -58.10 -2.79
CA PRO A 548 -18.09 -58.60 -2.70
C PRO A 548 -17.53 -58.51 -1.28
N LEU A 549 -16.46 -59.28 -1.00
CA LEU A 549 -15.63 -59.15 0.19
C LEU A 549 -14.18 -58.95 -0.27
N ARG A 550 -13.61 -57.81 0.06
CA ARG A 550 -12.23 -57.40 -0.26
C ARG A 550 -11.45 -57.29 1.05
N PHE A 551 -10.42 -58.15 1.25
CA PHE A 551 -9.59 -58.15 2.45
C PHE A 551 -8.20 -58.71 2.11
N ASN A 552 -7.13 -58.02 2.57
CA ASN A 552 -5.75 -58.39 2.30
C ASN A 552 -5.42 -58.46 0.78
N GLU A 553 -5.98 -57.55 0.03
CA GLU A 553 -5.75 -57.42 -1.40
C GLU A 553 -5.66 -55.93 -1.79
N SER A 554 -5.00 -55.63 -2.90
CA SER A 554 -4.94 -54.27 -3.42
C SER A 554 -6.29 -53.92 -4.05
N VAL A 555 -6.87 -52.81 -3.56
CA VAL A 555 -8.13 -52.24 -4.06
C VAL A 555 -7.84 -50.84 -4.58
N SER A 556 -8.33 -50.55 -5.79
CA SER A 556 -8.23 -49.17 -6.31
C SER A 556 -9.17 -48.25 -5.50
N PRO A 557 -8.72 -47.04 -5.10
CA PRO A 557 -9.62 -46.05 -4.51
C PRO A 557 -10.86 -45.75 -5.37
N LEU A 558 -10.76 -45.93 -6.69
CA LEU A 558 -11.87 -45.72 -7.62
C LEU A 558 -12.95 -46.82 -7.50
N ASP A 559 -12.58 -48.01 -7.00
CA ASP A 559 -13.51 -49.14 -6.79
C ASP A 559 -14.27 -49.02 -5.45
N VAL A 560 -13.89 -48.05 -4.61
CA VAL A 560 -14.59 -47.81 -3.35
C VAL A 560 -15.72 -46.81 -3.59
N GLU A 561 -16.96 -47.28 -3.40
CA GLU A 561 -18.16 -46.44 -3.53
C GLU A 561 -18.65 -45.96 -2.15
N PHE A 562 -19.11 -44.72 -2.10
CA PHE A 562 -19.86 -44.21 -0.93
C PHE A 562 -21.33 -44.56 -1.08
N SER A 563 -21.74 -45.66 -0.46
CA SER A 563 -23.08 -46.19 -0.52
C SER A 563 -23.56 -46.63 0.85
N ASP A 564 -24.86 -46.73 1.01
CA ASP A 564 -25.48 -47.31 2.19
C ASP A 564 -25.44 -48.84 2.15
N ASP A 565 -25.20 -49.48 0.98
CA ASP A 565 -25.12 -50.92 0.75
C ASP A 565 -23.71 -51.49 0.80
N MET A 566 -22.69 -50.59 0.79
CA MET A 566 -21.29 -50.96 0.91
C MET A 566 -20.77 -50.59 2.30
N TYR A 567 -20.04 -51.52 2.91
CA TYR A 567 -19.60 -51.39 4.31
C TYR A 567 -18.11 -51.63 4.44
N ILE A 568 -17.56 -51.09 5.52
CA ILE A 568 -16.29 -51.56 6.06
C ILE A 568 -16.56 -52.38 7.32
N VAL A 569 -15.80 -53.45 7.52
CA VAL A 569 -15.84 -54.30 8.72
C VAL A 569 -14.42 -54.44 9.29
N SER A 570 -14.32 -54.67 10.60
CA SER A 570 -13.00 -54.86 11.24
C SER A 570 -12.31 -56.12 10.74
N ALA A 571 -10.98 -56.17 10.85
CA ALA A 571 -10.16 -57.31 10.44
C ALA A 571 -10.64 -58.61 11.11
N ASP A 572 -10.96 -58.55 12.41
CA ASP A 572 -11.42 -59.73 13.16
C ASP A 572 -12.72 -60.32 12.59
N ILE A 573 -13.69 -59.44 12.25
CA ILE A 573 -14.95 -59.87 11.64
C ILE A 573 -14.73 -60.48 10.25
N ALA A 574 -13.83 -59.84 9.46
CA ALA A 574 -13.51 -60.34 8.13
C ALA A 574 -12.82 -61.68 8.16
N GLN A 575 -11.86 -61.89 9.07
CA GLN A 575 -11.17 -63.16 9.27
C GLN A 575 -12.11 -64.22 9.74
N ALA A 576 -12.93 -63.96 10.78
CA ALA A 576 -13.92 -64.92 11.27
C ALA A 576 -14.91 -65.34 10.17
N TYR A 577 -15.36 -64.43 9.33
CA TYR A 577 -16.24 -64.70 8.20
C TYR A 577 -15.58 -65.60 7.15
N LEU A 578 -14.30 -65.33 6.82
CA LEU A 578 -13.52 -66.11 5.88
C LEU A 578 -13.23 -67.52 6.40
N GLU A 579 -12.98 -67.67 7.71
CA GLU A 579 -12.80 -68.99 8.35
C GLU A 579 -14.09 -69.82 8.37
N GLN A 580 -15.22 -69.18 8.69
CA GLN A 580 -16.52 -69.82 8.59
C GLN A 580 -16.84 -70.30 7.16
N TRP A 581 -16.43 -69.50 6.17
CA TRP A 581 -16.60 -69.76 4.75
C TRP A 581 -15.72 -70.94 4.29
N LYS A 582 -14.48 -71.03 4.82
CA LYS A 582 -13.54 -72.13 4.55
C LYS A 582 -14.02 -73.47 5.20
N ASN A 583 -14.68 -73.41 6.36
CA ASN A 583 -15.08 -74.55 7.15
C ASN A 583 -16.50 -75.01 6.91
N GLY A 584 -17.34 -74.30 6.13
CA GLY A 584 -18.81 -74.57 6.09
C GLY A 584 -19.46 -74.64 4.71
N VAL A 585 -18.72 -74.81 3.58
CA VAL A 585 -19.35 -74.90 2.25
C VAL A 585 -19.10 -76.23 1.57
N PRO A 586 -20.19 -76.97 1.15
CA PRO A 586 -20.08 -77.95 0.08
C PRO A 586 -19.64 -77.21 -1.21
N THR A 587 -18.63 -77.78 -1.81
CA THR A 587 -18.06 -77.33 -3.08
C THR A 587 -19.08 -77.23 -4.21
N GLU A 588 -19.66 -76.07 -4.49
CA GLU A 588 -20.20 -75.77 -5.79
C GLU A 588 -19.87 -74.29 -6.12
N TYR A 589 -19.13 -74.18 -7.21
CA TYR A 589 -18.59 -72.93 -7.83
C TYR A 589 -17.23 -72.45 -7.30
N GLY A 590 -16.20 -73.09 -7.86
CA GLY A 590 -14.84 -72.51 -7.91
C GLY A 590 -14.79 -71.19 -8.72
N PRO A 591 -13.77 -70.41 -8.56
CA PRO A 591 -13.64 -69.20 -9.31
C PRO A 591 -13.61 -69.51 -10.81
N VAL A 592 -14.42 -68.81 -11.58
CA VAL A 592 -14.35 -68.79 -13.05
C VAL A 592 -13.02 -68.26 -13.44
N GLN A 593 -12.11 -69.16 -13.83
CA GLN A 593 -10.85 -68.72 -14.54
C GLN A 593 -11.29 -68.42 -15.97
N GLU A 594 -11.08 -67.22 -16.38
CA GLU A 594 -11.06 -66.88 -17.82
C GLU A 594 -9.94 -67.65 -18.52
N PRO A 595 -10.14 -68.19 -19.72
CA PRO A 595 -9.15 -69.00 -20.40
C PRO A 595 -8.01 -68.20 -20.94
N VAL A 596 -6.80 -68.51 -20.48
CA VAL A 596 -5.55 -68.04 -21.03
C VAL A 596 -5.18 -68.90 -22.24
N PRO A 597 -4.86 -68.37 -23.43
CA PRO A 597 -4.43 -69.14 -24.59
C PRO A 597 -3.02 -69.67 -24.39
N PRO A 598 -2.69 -70.84 -24.95
CA PRO A 598 -1.46 -71.57 -24.70
C PRO A 598 -0.29 -71.05 -25.58
N GLY A 599 0.91 -70.98 -25.00
CA GLY A 599 2.17 -70.81 -25.71
C GLY A 599 3.24 -71.69 -25.09
N PRO A 600 4.17 -72.24 -25.83
CA PRO A 600 4.79 -73.54 -25.57
C PRO A 600 6.18 -73.52 -24.95
N ASN A 601 6.47 -74.63 -24.20
CA ASN A 601 7.77 -75.31 -23.93
C ASN A 601 8.94 -74.50 -23.34
N ALA A 602 9.72 -75.04 -22.46
CA ALA A 602 10.08 -76.39 -21.99
C ALA A 602 11.10 -76.32 -20.81
N LEU A 603 11.09 -77.37 -20.04
CA LEU A 603 12.17 -78.03 -19.30
C LEU A 603 12.65 -77.50 -17.93
N SER A 604 12.30 -78.27 -16.93
CA SER A 604 12.94 -78.47 -15.62
C SER A 604 14.25 -79.25 -15.80
N PRO A 605 15.10 -79.60 -14.81
CA PRO A 605 14.92 -79.57 -13.35
C PRO A 605 16.22 -79.22 -12.55
N VAL A 606 16.17 -79.12 -11.27
CA VAL A 606 16.96 -79.82 -10.21
C VAL A 606 17.11 -78.96 -8.94
N GLN A 607 16.63 -79.50 -7.85
CA GLN A 607 16.95 -79.21 -6.44
C GLN A 607 18.28 -79.84 -6.04
N PRO A 608 18.88 -79.74 -4.85
CA PRO A 608 18.51 -79.09 -3.59
C PRO A 608 19.66 -78.41 -2.80
N ALA A 609 19.42 -77.62 -1.77
CA ALA A 609 19.98 -77.75 -0.40
C ALA A 609 19.86 -76.45 0.44
N LEU A 610 19.30 -76.57 1.63
CA LEU A 610 19.36 -75.66 2.80
C LEU A 610 20.64 -75.94 3.61
N PRO A 611 21.08 -75.18 4.64
CA PRO A 611 20.58 -73.96 5.31
C PRO A 611 21.66 -72.95 5.68
N GLY A 612 21.23 -71.76 6.11
CA GLY A 612 22.13 -70.81 6.78
C GLY A 612 21.51 -69.45 6.97
N ALA A 613 21.33 -69.05 8.21
CA ALA A 613 20.78 -67.75 8.64
C ALA A 613 21.45 -66.56 7.97
N ALA A 614 20.65 -65.60 7.48
CA ALA A 614 21.11 -64.35 6.89
C ALA A 614 20.70 -63.15 7.74
N PRO A 615 21.55 -62.14 7.86
CA PRO A 615 21.26 -60.90 8.56
C PRO A 615 20.38 -59.97 7.71
N SER A 616 19.63 -59.06 8.38
CA SER A 616 18.76 -58.06 7.80
C SER A 616 19.41 -57.26 6.68
N PRO A 617 18.71 -56.94 5.58
CA PRO A 617 19.27 -56.16 4.51
C PRO A 617 19.43 -54.69 4.91
N ALA A 618 20.64 -54.16 4.77
CA ALA A 618 20.94 -52.74 4.80
C ALA A 618 20.21 -51.99 3.66
N PRO A 619 19.89 -50.73 3.82
CA PRO A 619 19.17 -49.96 2.80
C PRO A 619 20.02 -49.93 1.50
N SER A 620 19.42 -50.34 0.40
CA SER A 620 20.03 -50.31 -0.93
C SER A 620 20.38 -48.86 -1.33
N ARG A 621 21.69 -48.58 -1.41
CA ARG A 621 22.17 -47.29 -1.92
C ARG A 621 22.27 -47.35 -3.44
N VAL A 622 21.57 -46.41 -4.11
CA VAL A 622 21.67 -46.24 -5.56
C VAL A 622 22.91 -45.40 -5.86
N SER A 623 23.79 -45.91 -6.73
CA SER A 623 25.09 -45.28 -7.05
C SER A 623 24.97 -44.02 -7.94
N ARG A 624 23.90 -43.87 -8.69
CA ARG A 624 23.69 -42.74 -9.61
C ARG A 624 22.20 -42.53 -9.85
N ILE A 625 21.80 -41.25 -9.77
CA ILE A 625 20.45 -40.79 -10.16
C ILE A 625 20.64 -39.77 -11.28
N SER A 626 19.91 -39.90 -12.39
CA SER A 626 19.88 -38.92 -13.46
C SER A 626 18.41 -38.61 -13.80
N TRP A 627 18.12 -37.33 -14.02
CA TRP A 627 16.85 -36.86 -14.49
C TRP A 627 17.07 -35.83 -15.60
N SER A 628 16.24 -35.90 -16.63
CA SER A 628 16.15 -34.89 -17.68
C SER A 628 14.68 -34.60 -17.97
N GLY A 629 14.34 -33.34 -18.10
CA GLY A 629 12.96 -32.94 -18.34
C GLY A 629 12.82 -31.41 -18.43
N ASN A 630 11.70 -30.94 -18.91
CA ASN A 630 11.41 -29.53 -19.02
C ASN A 630 10.79 -29.01 -17.70
N VAL A 631 11.36 -27.91 -17.17
CA VAL A 631 10.84 -27.24 -15.96
C VAL A 631 10.27 -25.90 -16.39
N PRO A 632 8.93 -25.69 -16.33
CA PRO A 632 8.34 -24.41 -16.59
C PRO A 632 8.91 -23.32 -15.66
N SER A 633 9.14 -22.10 -16.17
CA SER A 633 9.73 -20.99 -15.41
C SER A 633 9.06 -20.73 -14.06
N GLN A 634 7.74 -20.84 -13.99
CA GLN A 634 6.94 -20.69 -12.77
C GLN A 634 7.22 -21.77 -11.70
N LYS A 635 7.76 -22.94 -12.09
CA LYS A 635 8.06 -24.06 -11.19
C LYS A 635 9.54 -24.17 -10.82
N TRP A 636 10.39 -23.27 -11.34
CA TRP A 636 11.85 -23.33 -11.13
C TRP A 636 12.24 -23.29 -9.65
N MET A 637 11.71 -22.33 -8.88
CA MET A 637 12.00 -22.23 -7.45
C MET A 637 11.54 -23.45 -6.66
N ASN A 638 10.39 -24.01 -7.01
CA ASN A 638 9.89 -25.23 -6.39
C ASN A 638 10.77 -26.44 -6.73
N PHE A 639 11.24 -26.53 -7.96
CA PHE A 639 12.16 -27.59 -8.39
C PHE A 639 13.50 -27.47 -7.66
N TYR A 640 14.07 -26.26 -7.57
CA TYR A 640 15.27 -26.01 -6.79
C TYR A 640 15.08 -26.43 -5.32
N THR A 641 14.06 -25.93 -4.66
CA THR A 641 13.84 -26.18 -3.22
C THR A 641 13.49 -27.63 -2.89
N LYS A 642 12.70 -28.32 -3.72
CA LYS A 642 12.21 -29.65 -3.41
C LYS A 642 13.11 -30.79 -3.93
N VAL A 643 13.86 -30.55 -5.00
CA VAL A 643 14.68 -31.56 -5.67
C VAL A 643 16.16 -31.26 -5.52
N LEU A 644 16.63 -30.10 -5.97
CA LEU A 644 18.06 -29.80 -6.04
C LEU A 644 18.68 -29.53 -4.67
N SER A 645 17.96 -28.85 -3.76
CA SER A 645 18.47 -28.53 -2.42
C SER A 645 18.87 -29.77 -1.61
N ARG A 646 18.25 -30.92 -1.86
CA ARG A 646 18.60 -32.19 -1.19
C ARG A 646 19.99 -32.72 -1.60
N PHE A 647 20.48 -32.31 -2.75
CA PHE A 647 21.77 -32.76 -3.31
C PHE A 647 22.80 -31.62 -3.36
N ALA A 648 22.41 -30.40 -2.97
CA ALA A 648 23.28 -29.21 -3.06
C ALA A 648 24.58 -29.33 -2.24
N ALA A 649 24.53 -30.06 -1.12
CA ALA A 649 25.69 -30.37 -0.28
C ALA A 649 26.44 -31.65 -0.69
N THR A 650 26.01 -32.38 -1.74
CA THR A 650 26.59 -33.64 -2.16
C THR A 650 27.65 -33.40 -3.23
N SER A 651 28.87 -33.83 -2.99
CA SER A 651 29.91 -33.79 -4.01
C SER A 651 29.50 -34.65 -5.21
N GLY A 652 29.50 -34.07 -6.43
CA GLY A 652 29.15 -34.77 -7.66
C GLY A 652 27.83 -34.39 -8.31
N LEU A 653 27.11 -33.36 -7.78
CA LEU A 653 25.96 -32.79 -8.47
C LEU A 653 26.44 -32.05 -9.74
N LYS A 654 25.97 -32.51 -10.91
CA LYS A 654 26.17 -31.83 -12.19
C LYS A 654 24.85 -31.34 -12.74
N LEU A 655 24.72 -30.05 -12.93
CA LEU A 655 23.53 -29.39 -13.52
C LEU A 655 23.90 -28.86 -14.91
N THR A 656 23.04 -29.13 -15.88
CA THR A 656 23.09 -28.50 -17.21
C THR A 656 21.75 -27.77 -17.37
N VAL A 657 21.81 -26.47 -17.58
CA VAL A 657 20.59 -25.60 -17.74
C VAL A 657 20.66 -25.02 -19.15
N GLN A 658 19.56 -25.18 -19.88
CA GLN A 658 19.34 -24.50 -21.16
C GLN A 658 18.16 -23.58 -21.03
N VAL A 659 18.33 -22.30 -21.39
CA VAL A 659 17.30 -21.28 -21.35
C VAL A 659 17.05 -20.78 -22.76
N GLU A 660 15.81 -20.83 -23.23
CA GLU A 660 15.36 -20.29 -24.49
C GLU A 660 14.27 -19.29 -24.23
N VAL A 661 14.39 -18.07 -24.81
CA VAL A 661 13.43 -16.98 -24.66
C VAL A 661 13.03 -16.52 -26.06
N ASN A 662 11.76 -16.66 -26.42
CA ASN A 662 11.25 -16.33 -27.74
C ASN A 662 9.91 -15.55 -27.62
N PRO A 663 9.93 -14.27 -27.19
CA PRO A 663 8.75 -13.44 -27.12
C PRO A 663 8.33 -12.97 -28.52
N VAL A 664 7.03 -12.69 -28.70
CA VAL A 664 6.44 -12.29 -29.97
C VAL A 664 7.05 -10.98 -30.52
N ASP A 665 7.47 -10.08 -29.62
CA ASP A 665 8.01 -8.75 -29.96
C ASP A 665 9.57 -8.71 -29.96
N GLY A 666 10.24 -9.85 -29.86
CA GLY A 666 11.71 -9.94 -29.75
C GLY A 666 12.26 -9.49 -28.39
N VAL A 667 13.55 -9.65 -28.16
CA VAL A 667 14.26 -9.24 -26.93
C VAL A 667 15.09 -8.00 -27.21
N ALA A 668 14.96 -6.95 -26.38
CA ALA A 668 15.74 -5.74 -26.50
C ALA A 668 17.24 -6.02 -26.28
N LYS A 669 18.13 -5.38 -27.07
CA LYS A 669 19.60 -5.54 -26.94
C LYS A 669 20.10 -5.23 -25.53
N GLN A 670 19.51 -4.23 -24.87
CA GLN A 670 19.85 -3.89 -23.48
C GLN A 670 19.60 -5.06 -22.52
N THR A 671 18.50 -5.79 -22.69
CA THR A 671 18.17 -6.98 -21.87
C THR A 671 19.14 -8.12 -22.11
N VAL A 672 19.66 -8.25 -23.33
CA VAL A 672 20.70 -9.25 -23.67
C VAL A 672 22.02 -8.91 -22.94
N GLU A 673 22.45 -7.64 -22.98
CA GLU A 673 23.64 -7.15 -22.28
C GLU A 673 23.51 -7.29 -20.76
N GLU A 674 22.37 -6.96 -20.19
CA GLU A 674 22.07 -7.14 -18.76
C GLU A 674 22.13 -8.62 -18.37
N THR A 675 21.64 -9.54 -19.23
CA THR A 675 21.70 -10.98 -19.01
C THR A 675 23.15 -11.51 -19.06
N GLN A 676 23.95 -11.04 -20.02
CA GLN A 676 25.37 -11.40 -20.11
C GLN A 676 26.15 -10.93 -18.88
N ASN A 677 25.89 -9.69 -18.41
CA ASN A 677 26.51 -9.16 -17.20
C ASN A 677 26.14 -9.96 -15.95
N ALA A 678 24.88 -10.34 -15.82
CA ALA A 678 24.42 -11.17 -14.69
C ALA A 678 25.03 -12.59 -14.72
N LEU A 679 25.19 -13.20 -15.89
CA LEU A 679 25.87 -14.49 -16.02
C LEU A 679 27.37 -14.39 -15.62
N ARG A 680 28.02 -13.29 -15.99
CA ARG A 680 29.42 -13.01 -15.64
C ARG A 680 29.59 -12.78 -14.14
N GLU A 681 28.67 -12.04 -13.51
CA GLU A 681 28.69 -11.83 -12.06
C GLU A 681 28.50 -13.13 -11.27
N LEU A 682 27.75 -14.07 -11.82
CA LEU A 682 27.56 -15.41 -11.23
C LEU A 682 28.69 -16.39 -11.55
N GLY A 683 29.71 -15.99 -12.31
CA GLY A 683 30.84 -16.86 -12.73
C GLY A 683 30.40 -17.95 -13.70
N LEU A 684 29.36 -17.73 -14.49
CA LEU A 684 28.83 -18.65 -15.50
C LEU A 684 29.29 -18.21 -16.91
N ASP A 685 29.17 -19.13 -17.87
CA ASP A 685 29.45 -18.83 -19.28
C ASP A 685 28.40 -17.75 -19.76
N ASP A 686 28.93 -16.61 -20.20
CA ASP A 686 28.15 -15.45 -20.64
C ASP A 686 27.81 -15.45 -22.13
N HIS A 687 28.07 -16.57 -22.83
CA HIS A 687 27.84 -16.70 -24.26
C HIS A 687 26.34 -16.84 -24.58
N VAL A 688 25.68 -15.73 -24.83
CA VAL A 688 24.27 -15.68 -25.29
C VAL A 688 24.26 -15.74 -26.82
N LYS A 689 23.58 -16.74 -27.39
CA LYS A 689 23.38 -16.86 -28.84
C LYS A 689 22.13 -16.08 -29.26
N GLU A 690 22.31 -15.04 -30.05
CA GLU A 690 21.24 -14.33 -30.73
C GLU A 690 20.85 -15.06 -32.03
N ARG A 691 19.55 -15.28 -32.27
CA ARG A 691 19.03 -15.83 -33.52
C ARG A 691 17.96 -14.92 -34.10
#